data_d2b7d5795f77f710025b044bdc92c338
#
_entry.id   d2b7d5795f77f710025b044bdc92c338
#
_cell.length_a   1.000
_cell.length_b   1.000
_cell.length_c   1.000
_cell.angle_alpha   90.00
_cell.angle_beta   90.00
_cell.angle_gamma   90.00
#
_symmetry.space_group_name_H-M   'P 1'
#
loop_
_entity.id
_entity.type
_entity.pdbx_description
1 polymer ?
#
loop_
_entity_poly.entity_id
_entity_poly.type
_entity_poly.pdbx_seq_one_letter_code
_entity_poly.pdbx_strand_id
1 'polypeptide(L)'
;MVGPTRGRADHSPVPTPEHTPEDMHTTSPLPEILHLRRGGVSVIIRIDETELPTILHWGAEVPESGIDALSSALDSPVGDSLAYANPRVAVVPLHSAGWLGHPGILGSRNGRAWSFAPAAVRHEVHDAGSSQWHDGAMGAVRLRSTAIDNTIHLELVTELEVHPSGVVRLRAKVRNLGEAGYELRTLEPALPVPAIAGELLDMTGRHARERSPQRHAFPQGRWVREAWGGRPGHDSATMLCAGASGFGFRRGPVWGVHVAWSGNSVFAAEKTATAWQLLRGGELLLPGEMILDHGAEYTSPWLVGTYGDGLDELEGRVHSFLRARPQHPRLPRPVTLNTWEAVYFDHDLPRLLDLAERAAEIGVERFVLDDGWFTGRRDDTSGLGDWDVDPAIWPDGLHPLTEKVHALGMQFGLWFEPEMINLDSELAREHPEWIFATEHGFGIPSRHQHVLDLAHPDAFAHILERMSTVIDEYRINYIKWDHNRPLVDAGHQPTFAPGVHDQTLAVYRLVYELKRRHPGLEIESCCGGGGRIDLGIMDHCDRVWVSDCIDAHERQRLQRWTSLLLPPELLGTHVGANQDHTTDRILDLDYRAGTAIWGHFGIEWDLAAADDADLERLREWIALHKELRGVLHTGTVVHDDPTNPAIWVEGVVAQDQSDALYRMSVVDHSDTWPFGRITLPGLEPDRLYRVRVQQPSQRSINPKAAPGWIADGVELTGAALAQVGIAAPLTSVDRLVLIRATAVSS
;
A
#
# COMPACT_ATOMS: atom_id res chain seq x y z
N MET A 1 -3.55 -29.94 47.02
CA MET A 1 -3.02 -28.60 47.10
C MET A 1 -3.43 -27.91 45.83
N VAL A 2 -4.19 -26.87 45.94
CA VAL A 2 -4.96 -26.21 44.89
C VAL A 2 -3.99 -25.35 44.04
N GLY A 3 -3.90 -25.63 42.76
CA GLY A 3 -3.18 -24.79 41.80
C GLY A 3 -4.06 -23.59 41.39
N PRO A 4 -3.44 -22.46 41.04
CA PRO A 4 -4.19 -21.26 40.70
C PRO A 4 -4.88 -21.41 39.34
N THR A 5 -6.14 -21.07 39.33
CA THR A 5 -6.98 -20.93 38.12
C THR A 5 -6.44 -19.80 37.26
N ARG A 6 -6.03 -20.12 36.02
CA ARG A 6 -5.70 -19.15 34.99
C ARG A 6 -6.94 -18.29 34.65
N GLY A 7 -6.85 -17.00 34.89
CA GLY A 7 -7.79 -16.03 34.38
C GLY A 7 -7.73 -16.02 32.83
N ARG A 8 -8.84 -16.32 32.17
CA ARG A 8 -9.02 -16.13 30.73
C ARG A 8 -8.92 -14.61 30.47
N ALA A 9 -7.98 -14.22 29.65
CA ALA A 9 -8.04 -12.93 28.97
C ALA A 9 -9.30 -12.96 28.09
N ASP A 10 -10.19 -12.01 28.31
CA ASP A 10 -11.40 -11.84 27.51
C ASP A 10 -11.00 -11.26 26.14
N HIS A 11 -10.76 -12.12 25.18
CA HIS A 11 -10.62 -11.74 23.79
C HIS A 11 -12.01 -11.45 23.21
N SER A 12 -12.64 -10.40 23.70
CA SER A 12 -13.85 -9.90 23.05
C SER A 12 -13.43 -9.36 21.67
N PRO A 13 -13.94 -9.94 20.59
CA PRO A 13 -13.75 -9.34 19.25
C PRO A 13 -14.37 -7.95 19.26
N VAL A 14 -13.79 -7.04 18.50
CA VAL A 14 -14.39 -5.74 18.17
C VAL A 14 -15.87 -5.98 17.87
N PRO A 15 -16.83 -5.29 18.52
CA PRO A 15 -18.24 -5.54 18.30
C PRO A 15 -18.58 -5.32 16.83
N THR A 16 -18.82 -6.40 16.12
CA THR A 16 -19.51 -6.36 14.83
C THR A 16 -20.94 -5.87 15.09
N PRO A 17 -21.42 -4.87 14.35
CA PRO A 17 -22.82 -4.45 14.47
C PRO A 17 -23.74 -5.65 14.20
N GLU A 18 -24.77 -5.80 15.01
CA GLU A 18 -25.79 -6.82 14.84
C GLU A 18 -26.42 -6.73 13.44
N HIS A 19 -26.38 -7.85 12.70
CA HIS A 19 -27.00 -7.98 11.40
C HIS A 19 -28.51 -7.80 11.49
N THR A 20 -29.03 -6.80 10.81
CA THR A 20 -30.43 -6.83 10.38
C THR A 20 -30.53 -7.63 9.07
N PRO A 21 -31.38 -8.65 8.99
CA PRO A 21 -31.46 -9.52 7.82
C PRO A 21 -32.40 -8.94 6.79
N GLU A 22 -31.87 -8.24 5.80
CA GLU A 22 -32.56 -8.02 4.51
C GLU A 22 -31.55 -8.10 3.35
N ASP A 23 -30.77 -9.18 3.31
CA ASP A 23 -30.09 -9.59 2.11
C ASP A 23 -31.04 -10.47 1.30
N MET A 24 -31.32 -10.10 0.05
CA MET A 24 -32.06 -10.95 -0.85
C MET A 24 -31.25 -12.23 -1.12
N HIS A 25 -31.49 -13.28 -0.35
CA HIS A 25 -31.01 -14.60 -0.64
C HIS A 25 -31.77 -15.15 -1.84
N THR A 26 -31.08 -15.34 -2.96
CA THR A 26 -31.62 -16.16 -4.03
C THR A 26 -31.60 -17.61 -3.57
N THR A 27 -32.80 -18.19 -3.37
CA THR A 27 -32.98 -19.61 -2.93
C THR A 27 -32.94 -20.61 -4.10
N SER A 28 -32.65 -20.16 -5.31
CA SER A 28 -32.48 -21.04 -6.48
C SER A 28 -31.09 -21.68 -6.45
N PRO A 29 -30.93 -22.95 -6.87
CA PRO A 29 -29.61 -23.57 -7.00
C PRO A 29 -28.73 -22.71 -7.93
N LEU A 30 -27.48 -22.50 -7.52
CA LEU A 30 -26.52 -21.74 -8.32
C LEU A 30 -26.16 -22.55 -9.59
N PRO A 31 -25.87 -21.85 -10.71
CA PRO A 31 -25.41 -22.53 -11.93
C PRO A 31 -24.02 -23.13 -11.71
N GLU A 32 -23.67 -24.20 -12.41
CA GLU A 32 -22.33 -24.81 -12.37
C GLU A 32 -21.23 -23.81 -12.71
N ILE A 33 -21.51 -22.88 -13.64
CA ILE A 33 -20.63 -21.78 -14.02
C ILE A 33 -21.23 -20.46 -13.55
N LEU A 34 -20.48 -19.79 -12.67
CA LEU A 34 -20.83 -18.45 -12.18
C LEU A 34 -19.97 -17.43 -12.92
N HIS A 35 -20.61 -16.45 -13.56
CA HIS A 35 -19.94 -15.36 -14.25
C HIS A 35 -20.16 -14.04 -13.53
N LEU A 36 -19.12 -13.53 -12.90
CA LEU A 36 -19.12 -12.24 -12.21
C LEU A 36 -18.44 -11.19 -13.09
N ARG A 37 -19.11 -10.06 -13.33
CA ARG A 37 -18.58 -8.96 -14.17
C ARG A 37 -18.68 -7.64 -13.46
N ARG A 38 -17.57 -6.89 -13.37
CA ARG A 38 -17.51 -5.50 -12.86
C ARG A 38 -16.34 -4.77 -13.51
N GLY A 39 -16.53 -3.49 -13.84
CA GLY A 39 -15.45 -2.59 -14.26
C GLY A 39 -14.63 -3.09 -15.46
N GLY A 40 -15.25 -3.79 -16.44
CA GLY A 40 -14.53 -4.33 -17.59
C GLY A 40 -13.71 -5.59 -17.29
N VAL A 41 -13.94 -6.22 -16.12
CA VAL A 41 -13.31 -7.50 -15.72
C VAL A 41 -14.38 -8.58 -15.59
N SER A 42 -14.06 -9.76 -16.11
CA SER A 42 -14.80 -11.00 -15.88
C SER A 42 -14.05 -11.92 -14.94
N VAL A 43 -14.78 -12.52 -13.99
CA VAL A 43 -14.34 -13.66 -13.20
C VAL A 43 -15.32 -14.81 -13.45
N ILE A 44 -14.85 -15.85 -14.11
CA ILE A 44 -15.65 -17.03 -14.45
C ILE A 44 -15.22 -18.16 -13.51
N ILE A 45 -16.16 -18.68 -12.76
CA ILE A 45 -15.92 -19.60 -11.66
C ILE A 45 -16.78 -20.85 -11.87
N ARG A 46 -16.15 -22.01 -11.77
CA ARG A 46 -16.85 -23.26 -11.63
C ARG A 46 -17.11 -23.52 -10.15
N ILE A 47 -18.34 -23.88 -9.82
CA ILE A 47 -18.77 -24.27 -8.48
C ILE A 47 -19.37 -25.67 -8.50
N ASP A 48 -19.11 -26.42 -7.43
CA ASP A 48 -19.52 -27.81 -7.25
C ASP A 48 -19.83 -28.07 -5.77
N GLU A 49 -20.83 -28.88 -5.47
CA GLU A 49 -21.23 -29.16 -4.07
C GLU A 49 -20.19 -29.99 -3.28
N THR A 50 -19.15 -30.48 -3.93
CA THR A 50 -18.09 -31.32 -3.33
C THR A 50 -16.70 -30.72 -3.43
N GLU A 51 -16.51 -29.66 -4.23
CA GLU A 51 -15.21 -29.04 -4.48
C GLU A 51 -15.24 -27.54 -4.16
N LEU A 52 -14.09 -27.01 -3.71
CA LEU A 52 -13.91 -25.55 -3.59
C LEU A 52 -13.98 -24.88 -4.97
N PRO A 53 -14.35 -23.58 -5.04
CA PRO A 53 -14.46 -22.87 -6.30
C PRO A 53 -13.17 -22.93 -7.12
N THR A 54 -13.31 -23.17 -8.43
CA THR A 54 -12.22 -23.11 -9.40
C THR A 54 -12.41 -21.91 -10.32
N ILE A 55 -11.47 -20.99 -10.36
CA ILE A 55 -11.49 -19.86 -11.29
C ILE A 55 -11.02 -20.35 -12.66
N LEU A 56 -11.90 -20.27 -13.65
CA LEU A 56 -11.61 -20.64 -15.04
C LEU A 56 -10.99 -19.49 -15.82
N HIS A 57 -11.40 -18.26 -15.49
CA HIS A 57 -10.90 -17.03 -16.08
C HIS A 57 -11.03 -15.86 -15.10
N TRP A 58 -10.05 -14.98 -15.05
CA TRP A 58 -10.17 -13.63 -14.56
C TRP A 58 -9.27 -12.71 -15.38
N GLY A 59 -9.79 -11.56 -15.76
CA GLY A 59 -9.11 -10.65 -16.67
C GLY A 59 -10.10 -9.86 -17.51
N ALA A 60 -9.77 -9.60 -18.77
CA ALA A 60 -10.62 -8.86 -19.69
C ALA A 60 -12.05 -9.40 -19.71
N GLU A 61 -13.03 -8.49 -19.85
CA GLU A 61 -14.45 -8.85 -19.88
C GLU A 61 -14.78 -9.78 -21.04
N VAL A 62 -15.51 -10.84 -20.73
CA VAL A 62 -16.00 -11.85 -21.68
C VAL A 62 -17.53 -11.70 -21.81
N PRO A 63 -18.10 -11.80 -23.04
CA PRO A 63 -19.55 -11.80 -23.22
C PRO A 63 -20.22 -12.99 -22.52
N GLU A 64 -21.46 -12.81 -22.10
CA GLU A 64 -22.28 -13.84 -21.43
C GLU A 64 -22.56 -15.07 -22.27
N SER A 65 -22.72 -14.88 -23.60
CA SER A 65 -23.15 -15.94 -24.50
C SER A 65 -22.11 -17.08 -24.61
N GLY A 66 -22.53 -18.30 -24.33
CA GLY A 66 -21.69 -19.50 -24.43
C GLY A 66 -20.84 -19.82 -23.21
N ILE A 67 -20.94 -19.04 -22.13
CA ILE A 67 -20.16 -19.24 -20.90
C ILE A 67 -20.42 -20.63 -20.27
N ASP A 68 -21.68 -21.10 -20.28
CA ASP A 68 -22.05 -22.41 -19.72
C ASP A 68 -21.31 -23.58 -20.38
N ALA A 69 -20.89 -23.43 -21.63
CA ALA A 69 -20.13 -24.46 -22.34
C ALA A 69 -18.66 -24.55 -21.91
N LEU A 70 -18.15 -23.56 -21.17
CA LEU A 70 -16.74 -23.53 -20.74
C LEU A 70 -16.39 -24.70 -19.82
N SER A 71 -17.32 -25.18 -18.98
CA SER A 71 -17.08 -26.33 -18.13
C SER A 71 -16.64 -27.54 -18.96
N SER A 72 -17.41 -27.91 -19.95
CA SER A 72 -17.10 -29.06 -20.83
C SER A 72 -15.93 -28.78 -21.80
N ALA A 73 -15.77 -27.54 -22.25
CA ALA A 73 -14.67 -27.16 -23.15
C ALA A 73 -13.29 -27.20 -22.48
N LEU A 74 -13.24 -26.99 -21.18
CA LEU A 74 -12.00 -26.98 -20.39
C LEU A 74 -11.75 -28.29 -19.63
N ASP A 75 -12.72 -29.19 -19.61
CA ASP A 75 -12.52 -30.52 -19.02
C ASP A 75 -11.50 -31.32 -19.83
N SER A 76 -10.48 -31.79 -19.15
CA SER A 76 -9.50 -32.73 -19.68
C SER A 76 -9.74 -34.11 -19.12
N PRO A 77 -9.62 -35.18 -19.92
CA PRO A 77 -9.76 -36.54 -19.38
C PRO A 77 -8.73 -36.76 -18.27
N VAL A 78 -9.18 -37.36 -17.16
CA VAL A 78 -8.29 -37.81 -16.10
C VAL A 78 -7.45 -38.95 -16.66
N GLY A 79 -6.14 -38.76 -16.73
CA GLY A 79 -5.23 -39.85 -17.15
C GLY A 79 -5.12 -40.97 -16.11
N ASP A 80 -4.57 -42.08 -16.50
CA ASP A 80 -4.36 -43.25 -15.61
C ASP A 80 -3.32 -43.03 -14.51
N SER A 81 -2.69 -41.85 -14.49
CA SER A 81 -1.63 -41.48 -13.57
C SER A 81 -1.80 -40.02 -13.10
N LEU A 82 -1.55 -39.78 -11.83
CA LEU A 82 -1.50 -38.39 -11.30
C LEU A 82 -0.53 -37.47 -12.05
N ALA A 83 0.53 -38.04 -12.66
CA ALA A 83 1.47 -37.28 -13.48
C ALA A 83 0.84 -36.68 -14.76
N TYR A 84 -0.29 -37.23 -15.20
CA TYR A 84 -1.05 -36.78 -16.37
C TYR A 84 -2.44 -36.21 -15.98
N ALA A 85 -2.78 -36.28 -14.70
CA ALA A 85 -4.01 -35.65 -14.22
C ALA A 85 -3.86 -34.13 -14.34
N ASN A 86 -4.86 -33.48 -14.89
CA ASN A 86 -4.97 -32.03 -14.84
C ASN A 86 -5.94 -31.68 -13.70
N PRO A 87 -5.44 -31.54 -12.46
CA PRO A 87 -6.31 -31.28 -11.32
C PRO A 87 -7.02 -29.96 -11.52
N ARG A 88 -8.27 -29.87 -11.12
CA ARG A 88 -8.95 -28.60 -10.98
C ARG A 88 -8.29 -27.84 -9.84
N VAL A 89 -7.83 -26.63 -10.11
CA VAL A 89 -7.12 -25.83 -9.12
C VAL A 89 -8.10 -24.88 -8.44
N ALA A 90 -8.44 -25.24 -7.21
CA ALA A 90 -9.30 -24.42 -6.39
C ALA A 90 -8.62 -23.11 -5.96
N VAL A 91 -9.44 -22.13 -5.54
CA VAL A 91 -8.97 -20.84 -4.97
C VAL A 91 -8.08 -21.02 -3.73
N VAL A 92 -8.15 -22.16 -3.07
CA VAL A 92 -7.18 -22.68 -2.09
C VAL A 92 -6.76 -24.06 -2.60
N PRO A 93 -5.59 -24.22 -3.24
CA PRO A 93 -5.16 -25.49 -3.83
C PRO A 93 -4.97 -26.59 -2.79
N LEU A 94 -5.60 -27.76 -2.98
CA LEU A 94 -5.62 -28.85 -2.02
C LEU A 94 -4.85 -30.08 -2.51
N HIS A 95 -4.02 -30.68 -1.66
CA HIS A 95 -3.40 -32.00 -1.92
C HIS A 95 -4.44 -33.09 -2.19
N SER A 96 -5.54 -33.10 -1.44
CA SER A 96 -6.62 -34.06 -1.59
C SER A 96 -7.31 -34.04 -2.96
N ALA A 97 -7.25 -32.88 -3.66
CA ALA A 97 -7.73 -32.69 -5.03
C ALA A 97 -6.67 -33.03 -6.10
N GLY A 98 -5.51 -33.60 -5.73
CA GLY A 98 -4.43 -33.94 -6.66
C GLY A 98 -3.49 -32.80 -7.02
N TRP A 99 -3.52 -31.66 -6.30
CA TRP A 99 -2.57 -30.58 -6.54
C TRP A 99 -1.15 -31.00 -6.18
N LEU A 100 -0.23 -30.92 -7.14
CA LEU A 100 1.18 -31.31 -7.01
C LEU A 100 2.13 -30.13 -6.72
N GLY A 101 1.61 -28.90 -6.73
CA GLY A 101 2.35 -27.70 -6.32
C GLY A 101 2.25 -27.49 -4.80
N HIS A 102 2.60 -26.26 -4.36
CA HIS A 102 2.51 -25.91 -2.94
C HIS A 102 1.05 -25.87 -2.48
N PRO A 103 0.64 -26.60 -1.42
CA PRO A 103 -0.74 -26.58 -0.92
C PRO A 103 -1.16 -25.20 -0.43
N GLY A 104 -2.44 -24.88 -0.61
CA GLY A 104 -3.00 -23.62 -0.12
C GLY A 104 -3.28 -23.61 1.38
N ILE A 105 -3.39 -24.79 2.00
CA ILE A 105 -3.54 -24.97 3.45
C ILE A 105 -2.55 -26.02 3.94
N LEU A 106 -1.78 -25.66 4.97
CA LEU A 106 -0.89 -26.57 5.69
C LEU A 106 -1.08 -26.39 7.20
N GLY A 107 -1.20 -27.48 7.90
CA GLY A 107 -1.32 -27.51 9.36
C GLY A 107 -1.47 -28.94 9.86
N SER A 108 -1.55 -29.12 11.16
CA SER A 108 -1.74 -30.46 11.75
C SER A 108 -2.21 -30.43 13.21
N ARG A 109 -2.71 -31.54 13.68
CA ARG A 109 -2.82 -31.87 15.12
C ARG A 109 -1.79 -32.91 15.48
N ASN A 110 -0.69 -32.49 16.11
CA ASN A 110 0.41 -33.41 16.50
C ASN A 110 0.89 -34.30 15.32
N GLY A 111 1.08 -33.71 14.14
CA GLY A 111 1.53 -34.38 12.92
C GLY A 111 0.45 -35.24 12.23
N ARG A 112 -0.80 -35.17 12.67
CA ARG A 112 -1.96 -35.82 12.05
C ARG A 112 -2.96 -34.80 11.56
N ALA A 113 -4.00 -35.19 10.82
CA ALA A 113 -5.04 -34.31 10.30
C ALA A 113 -4.46 -33.17 9.41
N TRP A 114 -3.46 -33.49 8.60
CA TRP A 114 -2.70 -32.52 7.81
C TRP A 114 -3.23 -32.30 6.38
N SER A 115 -4.10 -33.19 5.88
CA SER A 115 -4.65 -33.08 4.52
C SER A 115 -6.14 -32.80 4.60
N PHE A 116 -6.54 -31.59 4.26
CA PHE A 116 -7.93 -31.17 4.21
C PHE A 116 -8.61 -31.72 2.95
N ALA A 117 -9.76 -32.39 3.13
CA ALA A 117 -10.58 -32.93 2.05
C ALA A 117 -12.06 -32.63 2.34
N PRO A 118 -12.72 -31.72 1.63
CA PRO A 118 -14.10 -31.36 1.92
C PRO A 118 -15.03 -32.55 1.64
N ALA A 119 -15.97 -32.79 2.54
CA ALA A 119 -17.05 -33.76 2.35
C ALA A 119 -18.25 -33.14 1.62
N ALA A 120 -18.44 -31.84 1.79
CA ALA A 120 -19.46 -31.03 1.11
C ALA A 120 -19.02 -29.57 1.09
N VAL A 121 -19.44 -28.83 0.07
CA VAL A 121 -19.22 -27.39 -0.07
C VAL A 121 -20.53 -26.69 -0.35
N ARG A 122 -20.82 -25.64 0.41
CA ARG A 122 -21.97 -24.76 0.20
C ARG A 122 -21.50 -23.43 -0.36
N HIS A 123 -22.16 -22.97 -1.43
CA HIS A 123 -21.86 -21.71 -2.09
C HIS A 123 -23.00 -20.72 -1.89
N GLU A 124 -22.64 -19.47 -1.62
CA GLU A 124 -23.57 -18.36 -1.46
C GLU A 124 -23.06 -17.17 -2.27
N VAL A 125 -23.95 -16.59 -3.10
CA VAL A 125 -23.63 -15.37 -3.86
C VAL A 125 -24.41 -14.20 -3.28
N HIS A 126 -23.70 -13.15 -2.97
CA HIS A 126 -24.25 -11.88 -2.48
C HIS A 126 -23.90 -10.78 -3.47
N ASP A 127 -24.89 -10.13 -4.05
CA ASP A 127 -24.71 -8.93 -4.85
C ASP A 127 -25.16 -7.73 -4.02
N ALA A 128 -24.20 -6.96 -3.55
CA ALA A 128 -24.44 -5.79 -2.68
C ALA A 128 -24.95 -4.57 -3.48
N GLY A 129 -25.60 -4.73 -4.61
CA GLY A 129 -26.31 -3.72 -5.40
C GLY A 129 -26.05 -2.26 -5.02
N SER A 130 -27.01 -1.60 -4.42
CA SER A 130 -26.91 -0.24 -3.89
C SER A 130 -26.90 -0.16 -2.36
N SER A 131 -26.91 -1.28 -1.62
CA SER A 131 -26.96 -1.30 -0.18
C SER A 131 -25.59 -1.03 0.46
N GLN A 132 -25.58 -0.34 1.58
CA GLN A 132 -24.37 -0.01 2.33
C GLN A 132 -23.63 -1.27 2.75
N TRP A 133 -22.35 -1.29 2.48
CA TRP A 133 -21.48 -2.39 2.86
C TRP A 133 -20.53 -2.02 3.99
N HIS A 134 -20.38 -2.89 5.00
CA HIS A 134 -19.64 -2.56 6.22
C HIS A 134 -18.11 -2.69 6.09
N ASP A 135 -17.59 -3.34 5.05
CA ASP A 135 -16.14 -3.54 4.80
C ASP A 135 -15.57 -2.71 3.64
N GLY A 136 -16.17 -1.57 3.34
CA GLY A 136 -15.57 -0.57 2.45
C GLY A 136 -15.70 -0.80 0.95
N ALA A 137 -16.40 -1.84 0.48
CA ALA A 137 -16.56 -2.11 -0.95
C ALA A 137 -18.02 -2.04 -1.40
N MET A 138 -18.53 -0.83 -1.57
CA MET A 138 -19.87 -0.64 -2.13
C MET A 138 -19.98 -1.22 -3.55
N GLY A 139 -21.04 -2.00 -3.81
CA GLY A 139 -21.34 -2.57 -5.12
C GLY A 139 -20.50 -3.79 -5.52
N ALA A 140 -19.73 -4.38 -4.64
CA ALA A 140 -19.04 -5.65 -4.92
C ALA A 140 -20.01 -6.83 -4.98
N VAL A 141 -19.70 -7.80 -5.86
CA VAL A 141 -20.32 -9.12 -5.84
C VAL A 141 -19.41 -10.06 -5.07
N ARG A 142 -19.96 -10.81 -4.12
CA ARG A 142 -19.22 -11.76 -3.28
C ARG A 142 -19.72 -13.19 -3.52
N LEU A 143 -18.78 -14.10 -3.75
CA LEU A 143 -18.97 -15.54 -3.62
C LEU A 143 -18.36 -15.98 -2.29
N ARG A 144 -19.19 -16.56 -1.41
CA ARG A 144 -18.75 -17.23 -0.19
C ARG A 144 -18.95 -18.73 -0.35
N SER A 145 -17.91 -19.49 -0.06
CA SER A 145 -17.97 -20.96 -0.12
C SER A 145 -17.50 -21.54 1.20
N THR A 146 -18.34 -22.38 1.81
CA THR A 146 -18.07 -23.05 3.09
C THR A 146 -17.89 -24.53 2.87
N ALA A 147 -16.71 -25.05 3.18
CA ALA A 147 -16.30 -26.43 3.03
C ALA A 147 -16.01 -27.05 4.39
N ILE A 148 -16.52 -28.24 4.66
CA ILE A 148 -16.31 -28.94 5.94
C ILE A 148 -15.65 -30.30 5.69
N ASP A 149 -14.56 -30.55 6.40
CA ASP A 149 -13.95 -31.85 6.50
C ASP A 149 -14.35 -32.49 7.84
N ASN A 150 -15.28 -33.44 7.78
CA ASN A 150 -15.79 -34.13 8.96
C ASN A 150 -14.80 -35.12 9.57
N THR A 151 -13.77 -35.53 8.81
CA THR A 151 -12.78 -36.53 9.27
C THR A 151 -11.72 -35.87 10.16
N ILE A 152 -11.24 -34.71 9.73
CA ILE A 152 -10.23 -33.95 10.47
C ILE A 152 -10.83 -32.78 11.26
N HIS A 153 -12.16 -32.65 11.24
CA HIS A 153 -12.90 -31.63 11.98
C HIS A 153 -12.38 -30.20 11.74
N LEU A 154 -12.32 -29.79 10.47
CA LEU A 154 -12.00 -28.43 10.05
C LEU A 154 -13.08 -27.87 9.14
N GLU A 155 -13.36 -26.59 9.31
CA GLU A 155 -14.14 -25.79 8.36
C GLU A 155 -13.19 -24.83 7.64
N LEU A 156 -13.34 -24.74 6.31
CA LEU A 156 -12.64 -23.80 5.45
C LEU A 156 -13.68 -22.94 4.72
N VAL A 157 -13.63 -21.64 4.93
CA VAL A 157 -14.47 -20.67 4.22
C VAL A 157 -13.60 -19.88 3.26
N THR A 158 -14.02 -19.73 2.01
CA THR A 158 -13.38 -18.83 1.04
C THR A 158 -14.33 -17.70 0.67
N GLU A 159 -13.81 -16.49 0.58
CA GLU A 159 -14.54 -15.31 0.16
C GLU A 159 -13.83 -14.68 -1.05
N LEU A 160 -14.53 -14.61 -2.19
CA LEU A 160 -14.08 -13.95 -3.40
C LEU A 160 -15.01 -12.79 -3.71
N GLU A 161 -14.44 -11.62 -3.94
CA GLU A 161 -15.17 -10.39 -4.25
C GLU A 161 -14.70 -9.80 -5.58
N VAL A 162 -15.65 -9.29 -6.37
CA VAL A 162 -15.37 -8.50 -7.58
C VAL A 162 -15.94 -7.11 -7.38
N HIS A 163 -15.06 -6.11 -7.34
CA HIS A 163 -15.41 -4.73 -7.08
C HIS A 163 -15.81 -3.95 -8.34
N PRO A 164 -16.58 -2.85 -8.20
CA PRO A 164 -16.94 -1.99 -9.33
C PRO A 164 -15.75 -1.49 -10.16
N SER A 165 -14.55 -1.37 -9.55
CA SER A 165 -13.31 -1.01 -10.25
C SER A 165 -12.71 -2.14 -11.10
N GLY A 166 -13.21 -3.38 -10.96
CA GLY A 166 -12.63 -4.58 -11.56
C GLY A 166 -11.54 -5.26 -10.70
N VAL A 167 -11.25 -4.72 -9.52
CA VAL A 167 -10.39 -5.39 -8.55
C VAL A 167 -11.07 -6.63 -8.00
N VAL A 168 -10.32 -7.73 -7.87
CA VAL A 168 -10.75 -8.99 -7.28
C VAL A 168 -10.07 -9.16 -5.93
N ARG A 169 -10.81 -9.48 -4.87
CA ARG A 169 -10.22 -9.84 -3.58
C ARG A 169 -10.53 -11.28 -3.23
N LEU A 170 -9.57 -11.97 -2.67
CA LEU A 170 -9.72 -13.36 -2.23
C LEU A 170 -9.10 -13.54 -0.86
N ARG A 171 -9.83 -14.14 0.09
CA ARG A 171 -9.30 -14.59 1.38
C ARG A 171 -9.89 -15.92 1.77
N ALA A 172 -9.26 -16.57 2.73
CA ALA A 172 -9.73 -17.82 3.30
C ALA A 172 -9.75 -17.76 4.83
N LYS A 173 -10.65 -18.51 5.45
CA LYS A 173 -10.77 -18.66 6.90
C LYS A 173 -10.78 -20.14 7.26
N VAL A 174 -10.01 -20.52 8.26
CA VAL A 174 -9.99 -21.87 8.84
C VAL A 174 -10.55 -21.80 10.26
N ARG A 175 -11.47 -22.73 10.58
CA ARG A 175 -11.99 -22.90 11.93
C ARG A 175 -11.75 -24.33 12.41
N ASN A 176 -11.23 -24.46 13.61
CA ASN A 176 -11.06 -25.77 14.24
C ASN A 176 -12.36 -26.25 14.90
N LEU A 177 -12.95 -27.33 14.39
CA LEU A 177 -14.14 -27.97 14.95
C LEU A 177 -13.80 -29.16 15.85
N GLY A 178 -12.50 -29.54 15.93
CA GLY A 178 -12.01 -30.67 16.76
C GLY A 178 -11.64 -30.18 18.17
N GLU A 179 -11.60 -31.14 19.11
CA GLU A 179 -11.33 -30.86 20.52
C GLU A 179 -9.87 -30.43 20.82
N ALA A 180 -8.92 -30.97 20.05
CA ALA A 180 -7.51 -30.66 20.22
C ALA A 180 -7.09 -29.50 19.36
N GLY A 181 -6.11 -28.70 19.82
CA GLY A 181 -5.55 -27.56 19.08
C GLY A 181 -5.03 -27.98 17.70
N TYR A 182 -5.29 -27.14 16.69
CA TYR A 182 -4.80 -27.30 15.33
C TYR A 182 -3.73 -26.25 15.04
N GLU A 183 -2.48 -26.69 14.84
CA GLU A 183 -1.41 -25.78 14.41
C GLU A 183 -1.57 -25.49 12.92
N LEU A 184 -1.94 -24.26 12.58
CA LEU A 184 -1.99 -23.76 11.20
C LEU A 184 -0.61 -23.17 10.85
N ARG A 185 -0.07 -23.51 9.68
CA ARG A 185 1.22 -23.02 9.18
C ARG A 185 1.10 -22.19 7.92
N THR A 186 0.12 -22.51 7.08
CA THR A 186 -0.08 -21.82 5.81
C THR A 186 -1.56 -21.76 5.46
N LEU A 187 -2.01 -20.61 5.06
CA LEU A 187 -3.29 -20.38 4.40
C LEU A 187 -3.10 -19.37 3.28
N GLU A 188 -2.78 -19.85 2.08
CA GLU A 188 -2.44 -19.06 0.90
C GLU A 188 -3.49 -19.24 -0.20
N PRO A 189 -4.42 -18.28 -0.37
CA PRO A 189 -5.29 -18.23 -1.55
C PRO A 189 -4.48 -18.03 -2.84
N ALA A 190 -5.08 -18.43 -3.99
CA ALA A 190 -4.43 -18.40 -5.29
C ALA A 190 -5.36 -17.91 -6.39
N LEU A 191 -4.84 -17.09 -7.30
CA LEU A 191 -5.50 -16.63 -8.52
C LEU A 191 -4.75 -17.19 -9.74
N PRO A 192 -5.41 -17.91 -10.67
CA PRO A 192 -4.76 -18.44 -11.85
C PRO A 192 -4.47 -17.33 -12.85
N VAL A 193 -3.37 -17.47 -13.60
CA VAL A 193 -3.07 -16.59 -14.74
C VAL A 193 -2.86 -17.42 -16.00
N PRO A 194 -3.25 -16.92 -17.18
CA PRO A 194 -3.17 -17.69 -18.43
C PRO A 194 -1.73 -17.89 -18.91
N ALA A 195 -1.51 -18.88 -19.74
CA ALA A 195 -0.17 -19.25 -20.25
C ALA A 195 0.57 -18.13 -21.01
N ILE A 196 -0.14 -17.10 -21.49
CA ILE A 196 0.47 -15.91 -22.08
C ILE A 196 1.27 -15.07 -21.08
N ALA A 197 0.98 -15.20 -19.79
CA ALA A 197 1.72 -14.54 -18.71
C ALA A 197 3.11 -15.20 -18.55
N GLY A 198 4.02 -14.85 -19.42
CA GLY A 198 5.35 -15.43 -19.53
C GLY A 198 6.46 -14.67 -18.80
N GLU A 199 6.17 -13.49 -18.28
CA GLU A 199 7.13 -12.61 -17.59
C GLU A 199 6.57 -12.17 -16.23
N LEU A 200 7.44 -12.16 -15.22
CA LEU A 200 7.15 -11.63 -13.89
C LEU A 200 7.76 -10.25 -13.71
N LEU A 201 7.07 -9.40 -12.97
CA LEU A 201 7.55 -8.12 -12.45
C LEU A 201 7.23 -8.05 -10.96
N ASP A 202 8.22 -7.77 -10.15
CA ASP A 202 8.05 -7.40 -8.74
C ASP A 202 9.01 -6.27 -8.35
N MET A 203 8.90 -5.80 -7.11
CA MET A 203 9.76 -4.77 -6.58
C MET A 203 10.76 -5.36 -5.59
N THR A 204 11.90 -4.68 -5.45
CA THR A 204 12.91 -4.95 -4.43
C THR A 204 13.50 -3.62 -3.96
N GLY A 205 14.52 -3.66 -3.12
CA GLY A 205 15.20 -2.44 -2.70
C GLY A 205 15.90 -2.56 -1.35
N ARG A 206 16.11 -1.43 -0.75
CA ARG A 206 16.64 -1.22 0.59
C ARG A 206 16.17 0.11 1.13
N HIS A 207 16.43 0.42 2.38
CA HIS A 207 16.24 1.77 2.93
C HIS A 207 16.82 2.84 2.01
N ALA A 208 16.07 3.90 1.77
CA ALA A 208 16.36 5.01 0.87
C ALA A 208 16.51 4.64 -0.63
N ARG A 209 16.18 3.40 -1.02
CA ARG A 209 16.13 2.94 -2.42
C ARG A 209 15.11 1.82 -2.58
N GLU A 210 13.93 2.02 -2.09
CA GLU A 210 12.81 1.09 -2.15
C GLU A 210 12.23 0.98 -3.57
N ARG A 211 11.36 0.00 -3.79
CA ARG A 211 10.57 -0.20 -5.02
C ARG A 211 11.38 -0.12 -6.31
N SER A 212 12.52 -0.79 -6.31
CA SER A 212 13.30 -1.00 -7.52
C SER A 212 12.67 -2.15 -8.31
N PRO A 213 12.17 -1.92 -9.55
CA PRO A 213 11.53 -2.97 -10.32
C PRO A 213 12.54 -4.02 -10.77
N GLN A 214 12.14 -5.28 -10.76
CA GLN A 214 12.90 -6.38 -11.35
C GLN A 214 11.98 -7.25 -12.21
N ARG A 215 12.49 -7.65 -13.37
CA ARG A 215 11.77 -8.46 -14.35
C ARG A 215 12.53 -9.73 -14.65
N HIS A 216 11.82 -10.82 -14.81
CA HIS A 216 12.40 -12.09 -15.22
C HIS A 216 11.32 -13.00 -15.84
N ALA A 217 11.74 -14.03 -16.57
CA ALA A 217 10.80 -15.00 -17.12
C ALA A 217 10.01 -15.67 -15.98
N PHE A 218 8.75 -16.02 -16.23
CA PHE A 218 7.98 -16.83 -15.32
C PHE A 218 8.52 -18.28 -15.34
N PRO A 219 9.32 -18.70 -14.35
CA PRO A 219 9.98 -20.00 -14.36
C PRO A 219 8.99 -21.11 -14.05
N GLN A 220 9.29 -22.32 -14.48
CA GLN A 220 8.61 -23.50 -13.96
C GLN A 220 9.10 -23.78 -12.52
N GLY A 221 8.17 -24.14 -11.63
CA GLY A 221 8.39 -24.20 -10.20
C GLY A 221 7.75 -23.00 -9.48
N ARG A 222 8.28 -22.65 -8.33
CA ARG A 222 7.74 -21.59 -7.48
C ARG A 222 8.78 -20.48 -7.30
N TRP A 223 8.47 -19.28 -7.78
CA TRP A 223 9.16 -18.03 -7.43
C TRP A 223 8.52 -17.45 -6.18
N VAL A 224 9.32 -17.11 -5.17
CA VAL A 224 8.81 -16.69 -3.87
C VAL A 224 9.52 -15.42 -3.40
N ARG A 225 8.75 -14.50 -2.84
CA ARG A 225 9.21 -13.32 -2.11
C ARG A 225 8.62 -13.35 -0.72
N GLU A 226 9.46 -13.41 0.29
CA GLU A 226 9.07 -13.54 1.70
C GLU A 226 9.60 -12.36 2.50
N ALA A 227 8.79 -11.87 3.44
CA ALA A 227 9.15 -10.88 4.42
C ALA A 227 9.05 -11.50 5.83
N TRP A 228 10.17 -11.57 6.53
CA TRP A 228 10.30 -12.20 7.86
C TRP A 228 10.59 -11.20 8.98
N GLY A 229 10.51 -9.89 8.69
CA GLY A 229 10.85 -8.84 9.64
C GLY A 229 9.66 -8.23 10.37
N GLY A 230 8.50 -8.89 10.42
CA GLY A 230 7.27 -8.37 11.04
C GLY A 230 6.69 -7.16 10.32
N ARG A 231 7.15 -6.90 9.10
CA ARG A 231 6.68 -5.83 8.21
C ARG A 231 7.03 -6.20 6.75
N PRO A 232 6.38 -5.58 5.73
CA PRO A 232 6.73 -5.85 4.34
C PRO A 232 8.22 -5.61 4.00
N GLY A 233 8.85 -4.59 4.63
CA GLY A 233 10.26 -4.27 4.44
C GLY A 233 10.52 -3.36 3.24
N HIS A 234 11.74 -2.79 3.18
CA HIS A 234 12.17 -1.91 2.10
C HIS A 234 12.42 -2.67 0.79
N ASP A 235 12.59 -3.98 0.86
CA ASP A 235 12.75 -4.91 -0.26
C ASP A 235 11.45 -5.63 -0.64
N SER A 236 10.31 -5.18 -0.11
CA SER A 236 8.99 -5.74 -0.38
C SER A 236 8.71 -5.88 -1.88
N ALA A 237 8.09 -6.99 -2.25
CA ALA A 237 7.53 -7.17 -3.59
C ALA A 237 6.49 -6.09 -3.95
N THR A 238 5.84 -5.49 -2.97
CA THR A 238 4.75 -4.51 -3.06
C THR A 238 3.59 -5.03 -3.91
N MET A 239 3.85 -5.40 -5.16
CA MET A 239 2.93 -6.09 -6.06
C MET A 239 3.72 -7.12 -6.87
N LEU A 240 3.19 -8.34 -6.99
CA LEU A 240 3.73 -9.37 -7.87
C LEU A 240 2.86 -9.45 -9.12
N CYS A 241 3.43 -9.08 -10.27
CA CYS A 241 2.75 -9.10 -11.55
C CYS A 241 3.23 -10.26 -12.43
N ALA A 242 2.32 -10.84 -13.21
CA ALA A 242 2.62 -11.75 -14.31
C ALA A 242 1.92 -11.26 -15.57
N GLY A 243 2.66 -11.11 -16.68
CA GLY A 243 2.10 -10.56 -17.91
C GLY A 243 2.71 -11.16 -19.17
N ALA A 244 2.19 -10.76 -20.31
CA ALA A 244 2.77 -11.10 -21.61
C ALA A 244 4.21 -10.57 -21.70
N SER A 245 5.12 -11.34 -22.30
CA SER A 245 6.53 -10.93 -22.39
C SER A 245 6.67 -9.55 -23.02
N GLY A 246 7.38 -8.66 -22.34
CA GLY A 246 7.58 -7.27 -22.77
C GLY A 246 6.36 -6.36 -22.51
N PHE A 247 5.44 -6.73 -21.61
CA PHE A 247 4.37 -5.82 -21.20
C PHE A 247 4.94 -4.52 -20.63
N GLY A 248 4.23 -3.44 -20.84
CA GLY A 248 4.63 -2.09 -20.41
C GLY A 248 3.52 -1.40 -19.60
N PHE A 249 3.62 -0.10 -19.51
CA PHE A 249 2.57 0.68 -18.86
C PHE A 249 1.29 0.70 -19.70
N ARG A 250 1.41 0.70 -21.02
CA ARG A 250 0.28 0.86 -21.95
C ARG A 250 0.09 -0.28 -22.93
N ARG A 251 0.71 -1.42 -22.69
CA ARG A 251 0.66 -2.55 -23.62
C ARG A 251 0.83 -3.88 -22.92
N GLY A 252 0.08 -4.84 -23.40
CA GLY A 252 0.17 -6.25 -23.07
C GLY A 252 -0.58 -6.61 -21.79
N PRO A 253 -1.39 -7.68 -21.83
CA PRO A 253 -2.16 -8.11 -20.68
C PRO A 253 -1.25 -8.48 -19.51
N VAL A 254 -1.63 -7.98 -18.32
CA VAL A 254 -0.90 -8.16 -17.08
C VAL A 254 -1.86 -8.36 -15.91
N TRP A 255 -1.53 -9.29 -15.05
CA TRP A 255 -2.23 -9.64 -13.81
C TRP A 255 -1.31 -9.35 -12.65
N GLY A 256 -1.79 -8.67 -11.62
CA GLY A 256 -1.03 -8.36 -10.42
C GLY A 256 -1.75 -8.81 -9.17
N VAL A 257 -0.98 -9.21 -8.16
CA VAL A 257 -1.50 -9.47 -6.81
C VAL A 257 -0.73 -8.69 -5.77
N HIS A 258 -1.46 -8.26 -4.73
CA HIS A 258 -0.94 -7.63 -3.52
C HIS A 258 -1.49 -8.36 -2.29
N VAL A 259 -0.65 -8.57 -1.27
CA VAL A 259 -1.08 -9.10 0.04
C VAL A 259 -1.35 -7.93 0.97
N ALA A 260 -2.61 -7.75 1.37
CA ALA A 260 -3.03 -6.65 2.24
C ALA A 260 -2.71 -6.99 3.71
N TRP A 261 -1.43 -6.97 4.07
CA TRP A 261 -0.94 -7.34 5.39
C TRP A 261 0.36 -6.62 5.75
N SER A 262 0.43 -6.08 6.96
CA SER A 262 1.58 -5.30 7.43
C SER A 262 2.59 -6.10 8.28
N GLY A 263 2.36 -7.41 8.46
CA GLY A 263 3.25 -8.33 9.16
C GLY A 263 4.12 -9.18 8.21
N ASN A 264 4.57 -10.32 8.69
CA ASN A 264 5.27 -11.31 7.86
C ASN A 264 4.39 -11.76 6.70
N SER A 265 4.91 -11.74 5.49
CA SER A 265 4.11 -12.03 4.30
C SER A 265 4.86 -12.81 3.22
N VAL A 266 4.11 -13.52 2.38
CA VAL A 266 4.62 -14.23 1.22
C VAL A 266 3.87 -13.82 -0.05
N PHE A 267 4.62 -13.59 -1.12
CA PHE A 267 4.14 -13.51 -2.50
C PHE A 267 4.76 -14.67 -3.29
N ALA A 268 3.98 -15.37 -4.08
CA ALA A 268 4.50 -16.45 -4.89
C ALA A 268 3.86 -16.49 -6.29
N ALA A 269 4.68 -16.75 -7.29
CA ALA A 269 4.28 -17.13 -8.63
C ALA A 269 4.65 -18.60 -8.85
N GLU A 270 3.67 -19.44 -9.18
CA GLU A 270 3.87 -20.88 -9.29
C GLU A 270 3.41 -21.39 -10.65
N LYS A 271 4.30 -22.12 -11.34
CA LYS A 271 4.02 -22.76 -12.62
C LYS A 271 4.31 -24.25 -12.53
N THR A 272 3.28 -25.07 -12.71
CA THR A 272 3.39 -26.51 -12.61
C THR A 272 3.63 -27.20 -13.96
N ALA A 273 4.03 -28.47 -13.93
CA ALA A 273 4.16 -29.29 -15.14
C ALA A 273 2.79 -29.60 -15.79
N THR A 274 1.69 -29.40 -15.08
CA THR A 274 0.31 -29.55 -15.56
C THR A 274 -0.27 -28.28 -16.17
N ALA A 275 0.58 -27.35 -16.62
CA ALA A 275 0.25 -26.09 -17.29
C ALA A 275 -0.49 -25.04 -16.46
N TRP A 276 -0.71 -25.25 -15.16
CA TRP A 276 -1.25 -24.21 -14.29
C TRP A 276 -0.20 -23.16 -13.93
N GLN A 277 -0.62 -21.90 -13.98
CA GLN A 277 0.14 -20.75 -13.52
C GLN A 277 -0.71 -19.99 -12.49
N LEU A 278 -0.14 -19.73 -11.32
CA LEU A 278 -0.83 -19.11 -10.20
C LEU A 278 -0.04 -17.93 -9.66
N LEU A 279 -0.74 -16.86 -9.28
CA LEU A 279 -0.26 -15.85 -8.35
C LEU A 279 -0.90 -16.08 -6.99
N ARG A 280 -0.11 -16.05 -5.93
CA ARG A 280 -0.51 -16.44 -4.58
C ARG A 280 0.09 -15.49 -3.55
N GLY A 281 -0.49 -15.50 -2.37
CA GLY A 281 0.11 -14.82 -1.24
C GLY A 281 -0.71 -14.97 0.02
N GLY A 282 -0.11 -14.58 1.13
CA GLY A 282 -0.71 -14.68 2.44
C GLY A 282 0.24 -14.23 3.54
N GLU A 283 -0.13 -14.47 4.77
CA GLU A 283 0.72 -14.28 5.94
C GLU A 283 1.69 -15.44 6.09
N LEU A 284 2.93 -15.14 6.50
CA LEU A 284 3.91 -16.11 6.95
C LEU A 284 3.79 -16.28 8.46
N LEU A 285 3.23 -17.40 8.89
CA LEU A 285 3.11 -17.74 10.29
C LEU A 285 4.41 -18.41 10.80
N LEU A 286 4.90 -17.95 11.93
CA LEU A 286 6.01 -18.57 12.63
C LEU A 286 5.59 -19.93 13.23
N PRO A 287 6.51 -20.87 13.41
CA PRO A 287 6.18 -22.16 14.03
C PRO A 287 5.55 -21.99 15.42
N GLY A 288 4.34 -22.55 15.60
CA GLY A 288 3.59 -22.43 16.86
C GLY A 288 2.87 -21.12 17.10
N GLU A 289 2.94 -20.15 16.16
CA GLU A 289 2.28 -18.85 16.27
C GLU A 289 0.76 -18.96 16.19
N MET A 290 0.23 -19.83 15.32
CA MET A 290 -1.20 -19.98 15.12
C MET A 290 -1.67 -21.39 15.53
N ILE A 291 -2.08 -21.53 16.79
CA ILE A 291 -2.69 -22.74 17.32
C ILE A 291 -4.17 -22.48 17.58
N LEU A 292 -5.01 -23.06 16.74
CA LEU A 292 -6.46 -22.91 16.83
C LEU A 292 -7.04 -23.92 17.83
N ASP A 293 -7.47 -23.46 18.99
CA ASP A 293 -8.25 -24.24 19.94
C ASP A 293 -9.64 -24.59 19.37
N HIS A 294 -10.41 -25.44 20.07
CA HIS A 294 -11.77 -25.77 19.67
C HIS A 294 -12.63 -24.51 19.45
N GLY A 295 -13.20 -24.37 18.27
CA GLY A 295 -14.02 -23.23 17.86
C GLY A 295 -13.25 -21.98 17.47
N ALA A 296 -11.93 -21.94 17.69
CA ALA A 296 -11.10 -20.81 17.25
C ALA A 296 -10.94 -20.80 15.72
N GLU A 297 -10.73 -19.60 15.19
CA GLU A 297 -10.61 -19.38 13.75
C GLU A 297 -9.43 -18.46 13.42
N TYR A 298 -8.87 -18.63 12.22
CA TYR A 298 -7.90 -17.77 11.61
C TYR A 298 -8.42 -17.31 10.24
N THR A 299 -8.26 -16.05 9.93
CA THR A 299 -8.61 -15.46 8.63
C THR A 299 -7.34 -14.93 7.96
N SER A 300 -7.05 -15.41 6.74
CA SER A 300 -5.91 -14.90 5.98
C SER A 300 -6.11 -13.43 5.61
N PRO A 301 -5.02 -12.68 5.37
CA PRO A 301 -5.12 -11.39 4.69
C PRO A 301 -5.85 -11.49 3.35
N TRP A 302 -6.36 -10.36 2.87
CA TRP A 302 -6.85 -10.29 1.50
C TRP A 302 -5.69 -10.40 0.51
N LEU A 303 -5.80 -11.33 -0.42
CA LEU A 303 -5.06 -11.33 -1.68
C LEU A 303 -5.84 -10.45 -2.66
N VAL A 304 -5.30 -9.29 -2.99
CA VAL A 304 -5.91 -8.29 -3.87
C VAL A 304 -5.39 -8.49 -5.28
N GLY A 305 -6.23 -8.93 -6.20
CA GLY A 305 -5.91 -9.16 -7.60
C GLY A 305 -6.40 -8.01 -8.48
N THR A 306 -5.61 -7.65 -9.49
CA THR A 306 -5.94 -6.63 -10.48
C THR A 306 -5.43 -7.03 -11.86
N TYR A 307 -6.14 -6.63 -12.91
CA TYR A 307 -5.83 -6.90 -14.30
C TYR A 307 -5.78 -5.60 -15.10
N GLY A 308 -4.98 -5.57 -16.16
CA GLY A 308 -4.97 -4.48 -17.14
C GLY A 308 -4.36 -4.89 -18.48
N ASP A 309 -4.70 -4.18 -19.55
CA ASP A 309 -3.89 -4.17 -20.78
C ASP A 309 -2.84 -3.08 -20.65
N GLY A 310 -1.78 -3.43 -19.94
CA GLY A 310 -0.75 -2.55 -19.44
C GLY A 310 -0.92 -2.20 -17.96
N LEU A 311 0.17 -1.73 -17.36
CA LEU A 311 0.23 -1.37 -15.93
C LEU A 311 -0.64 -0.16 -15.60
N ASP A 312 -0.86 0.79 -16.53
CA ASP A 312 -1.72 1.96 -16.30
C ASP A 312 -3.19 1.56 -16.02
N GLU A 313 -3.72 0.59 -16.76
CA GLU A 313 -5.07 0.10 -16.51
C GLU A 313 -5.15 -0.68 -15.20
N LEU A 314 -4.13 -1.52 -14.92
CA LEU A 314 -4.00 -2.26 -13.68
C LEU A 314 -3.95 -1.32 -12.47
N GLU A 315 -3.10 -0.29 -12.50
CA GLU A 315 -2.94 0.77 -11.50
C GLU A 315 -4.25 1.55 -11.32
N GLY A 316 -4.86 2.00 -12.41
CA GLY A 316 -6.10 2.77 -12.39
C GLY A 316 -7.26 2.04 -11.70
N ARG A 317 -7.33 0.70 -11.82
CA ARG A 317 -8.31 -0.13 -11.11
C ARG A 317 -8.07 -0.13 -9.61
N VAL A 318 -6.81 -0.25 -9.16
CA VAL A 318 -6.45 -0.20 -7.74
C VAL A 318 -6.72 1.19 -7.17
N HIS A 319 -6.36 2.27 -7.89
CA HIS A 319 -6.67 3.64 -7.47
C HIS A 319 -8.18 3.88 -7.33
N SER A 320 -8.96 3.41 -8.29
CA SER A 320 -10.43 3.51 -8.23
C SER A 320 -11.01 2.72 -7.06
N PHE A 321 -10.46 1.53 -6.77
CA PHE A 321 -10.84 0.74 -5.60
C PHE A 321 -10.56 1.50 -4.30
N LEU A 322 -9.35 2.07 -4.15
CA LEU A 322 -8.96 2.81 -2.95
C LEU A 322 -9.81 4.07 -2.76
N ARG A 323 -10.04 4.83 -3.84
CA ARG A 323 -10.86 6.05 -3.82
C ARG A 323 -12.34 5.79 -3.49
N ALA A 324 -12.84 4.58 -3.76
CA ALA A 324 -14.22 4.20 -3.43
C ALA A 324 -14.42 3.91 -1.94
N ARG A 325 -13.36 3.69 -1.16
CA ARG A 325 -13.46 3.36 0.27
C ARG A 325 -14.01 4.52 1.10
N PRO A 326 -14.84 4.28 2.14
CA PRO A 326 -15.36 5.33 3.01
C PRO A 326 -14.29 6.16 3.70
N GLN A 327 -13.19 5.52 4.12
CA GLN A 327 -12.07 6.15 4.83
C GLN A 327 -11.10 6.91 3.91
N HIS A 328 -11.28 6.85 2.59
CA HIS A 328 -10.41 7.60 1.67
C HIS A 328 -10.51 9.11 1.92
N PRO A 329 -9.39 9.86 2.04
CA PRO A 329 -9.42 11.29 2.26
C PRO A 329 -10.20 12.05 1.19
N ARG A 330 -11.19 12.85 1.60
CA ARG A 330 -12.09 13.61 0.70
C ARG A 330 -11.74 15.08 0.60
N LEU A 331 -11.04 15.60 1.60
CA LEU A 331 -10.62 16.99 1.61
C LEU A 331 -9.33 17.19 0.80
N PRO A 332 -9.11 18.39 0.24
CA PRO A 332 -7.83 18.72 -0.37
C PRO A 332 -6.68 18.47 0.60
N ARG A 333 -5.66 17.72 0.15
CA ARG A 333 -4.50 17.39 1.00
C ARG A 333 -3.74 18.65 1.36
N PRO A 334 -3.48 18.92 2.67
CA PRO A 334 -2.78 20.14 3.10
C PRO A 334 -1.32 20.12 2.67
N VAL A 335 -0.79 21.26 2.22
CA VAL A 335 0.67 21.43 2.04
C VAL A 335 1.34 21.31 3.41
N THR A 336 2.23 20.34 3.57
CA THR A 336 2.84 19.97 4.87
C THR A 336 4.29 20.47 4.95
N LEU A 337 4.73 21.02 6.08
CA LEU A 337 6.13 21.13 6.43
C LEU A 337 6.44 20.12 7.54
N ASN A 338 7.47 19.30 7.35
CA ASN A 338 8.01 18.41 8.38
C ASN A 338 9.39 18.97 8.83
N THR A 339 9.66 18.93 10.13
CA THR A 339 10.86 19.55 10.71
C THR A 339 12.09 18.66 10.69
N TRP A 340 11.99 17.37 10.29
CA TRP A 340 13.10 16.43 10.45
C TRP A 340 14.41 16.94 9.82
N GLU A 341 14.46 17.10 8.50
CA GLU A 341 15.68 17.61 7.83
C GLU A 341 15.96 19.12 8.06
N ALA A 342 15.03 19.83 8.72
CA ALA A 342 15.26 21.23 9.07
C ALA A 342 16.04 21.39 10.39
N VAL A 343 15.74 20.55 11.41
CA VAL A 343 16.31 20.74 12.77
C VAL A 343 16.80 19.45 13.41
N TYR A 344 16.41 18.27 12.91
CA TYR A 344 16.65 16.99 13.56
C TYR A 344 16.22 17.01 15.03
N PHE A 345 17.08 16.61 15.96
CA PHE A 345 16.84 16.64 17.41
C PHE A 345 17.05 18.02 18.07
N ASP A 346 17.45 19.05 17.32
CA ASP A 346 17.70 20.41 17.83
C ASP A 346 16.40 21.23 17.92
N HIS A 347 15.59 20.91 18.91
CA HIS A 347 14.28 21.55 19.13
C HIS A 347 14.45 22.88 19.90
N ASP A 348 15.03 23.89 19.24
CA ASP A 348 15.07 25.27 19.74
C ASP A 348 13.77 25.99 19.42
N LEU A 349 13.01 26.42 20.47
CA LEU A 349 11.70 27.05 20.28
C LEU A 349 11.75 28.32 19.39
N PRO A 350 12.65 29.31 19.59
CA PRO A 350 12.78 30.45 18.71
C PRO A 350 12.97 30.07 17.24
N ARG A 351 13.81 29.09 16.96
CA ARG A 351 14.06 28.59 15.60
C ARG A 351 12.82 27.96 14.99
N LEU A 352 12.10 27.14 15.76
CA LEU A 352 10.86 26.51 15.29
C LEU A 352 9.74 27.52 15.07
N LEU A 353 9.66 28.59 15.86
CA LEU A 353 8.70 29.67 15.66
C LEU A 353 9.00 30.47 14.36
N ASP A 354 10.28 30.81 14.08
CA ASP A 354 10.69 31.43 12.82
C ASP A 354 10.39 30.53 11.62
N LEU A 355 10.68 29.23 11.75
CA LEU A 355 10.36 28.25 10.70
C LEU A 355 8.85 28.18 10.42
N ALA A 356 8.00 28.22 11.47
CA ALA A 356 6.55 28.22 11.32
C ALA A 356 6.03 29.51 10.64
N GLU A 357 6.60 30.68 10.98
CA GLU A 357 6.26 31.94 10.32
C GLU A 357 6.60 31.92 8.83
N ARG A 358 7.82 31.51 8.46
CA ARG A 358 8.25 31.36 7.06
C ARG A 358 7.39 30.35 6.30
N ALA A 359 7.06 29.22 6.93
CA ALA A 359 6.18 28.22 6.35
C ALA A 359 4.80 28.80 6.01
N ALA A 360 4.20 29.55 6.93
CA ALA A 360 2.91 30.19 6.71
C ALA A 360 2.97 31.23 5.58
N GLU A 361 4.05 32.04 5.51
CA GLU A 361 4.25 33.06 4.49
C GLU A 361 4.32 32.49 3.05
N ILE A 362 4.90 31.30 2.88
CA ILE A 362 4.96 30.65 1.57
C ILE A 362 3.72 29.79 1.26
N GLY A 363 2.80 29.66 2.22
CA GLY A 363 1.51 29.02 2.01
C GLY A 363 1.40 27.55 2.47
N VAL A 364 2.25 27.11 3.39
CA VAL A 364 2.09 25.82 4.10
C VAL A 364 0.79 25.81 4.88
N GLU A 365 0.14 24.64 4.96
CA GLU A 365 -1.16 24.44 5.60
C GLU A 365 -1.07 23.51 6.84
N ARG A 366 0.05 22.79 7.02
CA ARG A 366 0.30 21.89 8.14
C ARG A 366 1.77 21.94 8.54
N PHE A 367 2.04 22.08 9.84
CA PHE A 367 3.38 22.04 10.43
C PHE A 367 3.51 20.81 11.30
N VAL A 368 4.51 19.96 11.03
CA VAL A 368 4.73 18.69 11.75
C VAL A 368 6.06 18.75 12.50
N LEU A 369 6.00 18.70 13.82
CA LEU A 369 7.15 18.53 14.69
C LEU A 369 7.55 17.04 14.71
N ASP A 370 8.75 16.74 14.23
CA ASP A 370 9.29 15.38 14.11
C ASP A 370 9.92 14.87 15.42
N ASP A 371 10.71 13.80 15.38
CA ASP A 371 11.35 13.13 16.51
C ASP A 371 12.21 14.10 17.37
N GLY A 372 12.16 13.95 18.71
CA GLY A 372 13.00 14.73 19.65
C GLY A 372 12.24 15.56 20.69
N TRP A 373 10.89 15.53 20.73
CA TRP A 373 10.08 16.39 21.58
C TRP A 373 9.86 15.83 23.01
N PHE A 374 10.04 14.53 23.22
CA PHE A 374 9.73 13.85 24.49
C PHE A 374 10.95 13.63 25.38
N THR A 375 10.68 13.22 26.63
CA THR A 375 11.66 13.11 27.71
C THR A 375 12.85 12.23 27.31
N GLY A 376 14.05 12.75 27.51
CA GLY A 376 15.30 12.05 27.25
C GLY A 376 15.70 11.90 25.78
N ARG A 377 14.83 12.25 24.83
CA ARG A 377 15.06 12.07 23.39
C ARG A 377 15.92 13.18 22.80
N ARG A 378 17.24 13.04 22.91
CA ARG A 378 18.22 13.99 22.33
C ARG A 378 19.00 13.39 21.15
N ASP A 379 18.88 12.11 20.97
CA ASP A 379 19.36 11.30 19.86
C ASP A 379 18.52 10.01 19.81
N ASP A 380 18.91 9.04 18.98
CA ASP A 380 18.17 7.79 18.79
C ASP A 380 18.48 6.70 19.84
N THR A 381 19.25 7.02 20.89
CA THR A 381 19.71 6.01 21.88
C THR A 381 18.77 5.84 23.07
N SER A 382 17.87 6.79 23.32
CA SER A 382 17.04 6.82 24.55
C SER A 382 15.64 7.39 24.31
N GLY A 383 14.76 7.24 25.29
CA GLY A 383 13.47 7.92 25.43
C GLY A 383 12.28 7.25 24.72
N LEU A 384 12.45 6.37 23.74
CA LEU A 384 11.30 5.68 23.12
C LEU A 384 10.54 4.86 24.17
N GLY A 385 9.22 5.09 24.21
CA GLY A 385 8.31 4.57 25.22
C GLY A 385 7.78 5.64 26.17
N ASP A 386 8.57 6.70 26.42
CA ASP A 386 8.24 7.79 27.36
C ASP A 386 7.58 8.96 26.62
N TRP A 387 6.32 8.83 26.26
CA TRP A 387 5.59 9.81 25.45
C TRP A 387 5.11 11.02 26.29
N ASP A 388 6.01 11.59 27.11
CA ASP A 388 5.80 12.81 27.88
C ASP A 388 6.69 13.94 27.33
N VAL A 389 6.11 15.13 27.16
CA VAL A 389 6.86 16.30 26.69
C VAL A 389 8.03 16.61 27.62
N ASP A 390 9.25 16.76 27.09
CA ASP A 390 10.43 17.00 27.91
C ASP A 390 10.45 18.42 28.53
N PRO A 391 10.27 18.57 29.85
CA PRO A 391 10.22 19.89 30.48
C PRO A 391 11.58 20.63 30.46
N ALA A 392 12.70 19.92 30.19
CA ALA A 392 14.01 20.56 30.06
C ALA A 392 14.13 21.34 28.73
N ILE A 393 13.45 20.93 27.69
CA ILE A 393 13.42 21.62 26.40
C ILE A 393 12.14 22.45 26.25
N TRP A 394 11.04 21.96 26.76
CA TRP A 394 9.70 22.54 26.66
C TRP A 394 9.17 22.92 28.06
N PRO A 395 9.72 23.93 28.73
CA PRO A 395 9.31 24.28 30.10
C PRO A 395 7.84 24.67 30.24
N ASP A 396 7.22 25.17 29.17
CA ASP A 396 5.81 25.49 29.08
C ASP A 396 5.01 24.47 28.23
N GLY A 397 5.53 23.25 28.07
CA GLY A 397 4.97 22.26 27.15
C GLY A 397 5.12 22.67 25.69
N LEU A 398 4.43 22.00 24.79
CA LEU A 398 4.42 22.37 23.36
C LEU A 398 3.49 23.57 23.06
N HIS A 399 2.76 24.12 24.06
CA HIS A 399 1.79 25.19 23.90
C HIS A 399 2.33 26.41 23.13
N PRO A 400 3.55 26.92 23.40
CA PRO A 400 4.05 28.10 22.70
C PRO A 400 4.16 27.87 21.18
N LEU A 401 4.55 26.65 20.76
CA LEU A 401 4.65 26.29 19.35
C LEU A 401 3.28 25.99 18.74
N THR A 402 2.46 25.18 19.38
CA THR A 402 1.16 24.76 18.85
C THR A 402 0.18 25.93 18.72
N GLU A 403 0.14 26.83 19.72
CA GLU A 403 -0.68 28.05 19.67
C GLU A 403 -0.22 28.98 18.54
N LYS A 404 1.09 29.13 18.33
CA LYS A 404 1.61 29.93 17.23
C LYS A 404 1.23 29.34 15.86
N VAL A 405 1.41 28.03 15.68
CA VAL A 405 1.06 27.33 14.43
C VAL A 405 -0.45 27.49 14.12
N HIS A 406 -1.31 27.28 15.13
CA HIS A 406 -2.74 27.48 14.97
C HIS A 406 -3.12 28.93 14.70
N ALA A 407 -2.45 29.89 15.36
CA ALA A 407 -2.67 31.33 15.11
C ALA A 407 -2.27 31.75 13.69
N LEU A 408 -1.31 31.06 13.08
CA LEU A 408 -0.93 31.23 11.68
C LEU A 408 -1.89 30.53 10.70
N GLY A 409 -2.93 29.84 11.20
CA GLY A 409 -3.95 29.16 10.39
C GLY A 409 -3.53 27.78 9.88
N MET A 410 -2.46 27.20 10.40
CA MET A 410 -1.96 25.87 10.05
C MET A 410 -2.48 24.82 11.03
N GLN A 411 -2.60 23.56 10.54
CA GLN A 411 -2.74 22.39 11.37
C GLN A 411 -1.40 22.06 12.04
N PHE A 412 -1.46 21.44 13.24
CA PHE A 412 -0.27 20.93 13.92
C PHE A 412 -0.23 19.41 13.89
N GLY A 413 0.92 18.84 13.57
CA GLY A 413 1.21 17.42 13.57
C GLY A 413 2.39 17.08 14.48
N LEU A 414 2.44 15.81 14.92
CA LEU A 414 3.48 15.30 15.82
C LEU A 414 3.93 13.90 15.40
N TRP A 415 5.23 13.63 15.56
CA TRP A 415 5.83 12.32 15.31
C TRP A 415 5.69 11.39 16.51
N PHE A 416 5.42 10.12 16.25
CA PHE A 416 5.44 9.04 17.24
C PHE A 416 6.02 7.76 16.62
N GLU A 417 6.69 6.93 17.45
CA GLU A 417 7.13 5.58 17.12
C GLU A 417 6.65 4.59 18.22
N PRO A 418 5.33 4.36 18.36
CA PRO A 418 4.74 3.75 19.54
C PRO A 418 4.93 2.23 19.62
N GLU A 419 5.42 1.61 18.57
CA GLU A 419 5.72 0.17 18.50
C GLU A 419 7.11 -0.15 19.03
N MET A 420 7.96 0.88 19.26
CA MET A 420 9.36 0.71 19.65
C MET A 420 9.63 1.23 21.06
N ILE A 421 10.69 0.70 21.68
CA ILE A 421 11.14 1.08 23.02
C ILE A 421 12.66 1.08 23.07
N ASN A 422 13.25 2.08 23.72
CA ASN A 422 14.65 2.03 24.13
C ASN A 422 14.76 1.38 25.52
N LEU A 423 15.81 0.60 25.78
CA LEU A 423 16.09 0.13 27.14
C LEU A 423 16.42 1.28 28.09
N ASP A 424 16.93 2.39 27.56
CA ASP A 424 17.08 3.65 28.28
C ASP A 424 15.82 4.52 28.14
N SER A 425 14.72 4.04 28.72
CA SER A 425 13.47 4.76 28.96
C SER A 425 12.91 4.39 30.31
N GLU A 426 12.07 5.22 30.91
CA GLU A 426 11.38 4.90 32.16
C GLU A 426 10.44 3.71 31.97
N LEU A 427 9.70 3.67 30.84
CA LEU A 427 8.80 2.57 30.53
C LEU A 427 9.53 1.22 30.51
N ALA A 428 10.71 1.15 29.90
CA ALA A 428 11.48 -0.10 29.86
C ALA A 428 12.01 -0.52 31.22
N ARG A 429 12.33 0.44 32.11
CA ARG A 429 12.76 0.17 33.49
C ARG A 429 11.62 -0.31 34.38
N GLU A 430 10.41 0.26 34.19
CA GLU A 430 9.22 -0.08 34.97
C GLU A 430 8.57 -1.38 34.50
N HIS A 431 8.56 -1.63 33.17
CA HIS A 431 7.85 -2.72 32.53
C HIS A 431 8.70 -3.50 31.50
N PRO A 432 9.83 -4.09 31.92
CA PRO A 432 10.66 -4.90 31.01
C PRO A 432 9.92 -6.12 30.43
N GLU A 433 8.85 -6.58 31.10
CA GLU A 433 8.00 -7.68 30.65
C GLU A 433 7.09 -7.29 29.46
N TRP A 434 6.99 -6.02 29.10
CA TRP A 434 6.26 -5.55 27.93
C TRP A 434 7.13 -5.50 26.65
N ILE A 435 8.39 -5.87 26.75
CA ILE A 435 9.30 -5.90 25.60
C ILE A 435 9.31 -7.32 25.03
N PHE A 436 9.17 -7.46 23.71
CA PHE A 436 9.32 -8.76 23.08
C PHE A 436 10.69 -9.39 23.40
N ALA A 437 10.68 -10.69 23.71
CA ALA A 437 11.87 -11.45 24.06
C ALA A 437 11.77 -12.91 23.64
N THR A 438 12.90 -13.58 23.61
CA THR A 438 13.01 -15.05 23.59
C THR A 438 13.66 -15.53 24.88
N GLU A 439 13.84 -16.85 25.02
CA GLU A 439 14.62 -17.43 26.14
C GLU A 439 16.07 -16.89 26.22
N HIS A 440 16.53 -16.23 25.15
CA HIS A 440 17.88 -15.63 25.06
C HIS A 440 17.90 -14.13 25.41
N GLY A 441 16.76 -13.52 25.71
CA GLY A 441 16.59 -12.10 26.02
C GLY A 441 15.92 -11.30 24.91
N PHE A 442 16.10 -9.97 24.92
CA PHE A 442 15.39 -9.04 24.00
C PHE A 442 15.87 -9.04 22.55
N GLY A 443 16.79 -9.93 22.20
CA GLY A 443 17.36 -10.00 20.85
C GLY A 443 18.33 -8.86 20.54
N ILE A 444 18.75 -8.76 19.26
CA ILE A 444 19.72 -7.77 18.79
C ILE A 444 19.05 -6.40 18.69
N PRO A 445 19.58 -5.33 19.33
CA PRO A 445 19.05 -3.99 19.13
C PRO A 445 19.33 -3.51 17.71
N SER A 446 18.37 -2.79 17.12
CA SER A 446 18.54 -2.05 15.87
C SER A 446 18.21 -0.58 16.13
N ARG A 447 19.09 0.35 15.77
CA ARG A 447 18.98 1.77 16.16
C ARG A 447 18.77 1.96 17.68
N HIS A 448 19.45 1.14 18.51
CA HIS A 448 19.28 1.12 19.98
C HIS A 448 17.87 0.79 20.46
N GLN A 449 17.00 0.29 19.58
CA GLN A 449 15.59 0.00 19.85
C GLN A 449 15.32 -1.49 20.01
N HIS A 450 14.28 -1.77 20.80
CA HIS A 450 13.58 -3.05 20.90
C HIS A 450 12.11 -2.85 20.55
N VAL A 451 11.33 -3.92 20.49
CA VAL A 451 9.91 -3.86 20.14
C VAL A 451 9.06 -3.95 21.39
N LEU A 452 8.16 -3.00 21.57
CA LEU A 452 7.12 -3.03 22.61
C LEU A 452 6.01 -3.98 22.18
N ASP A 453 5.64 -4.92 23.03
CA ASP A 453 4.53 -5.86 22.81
C ASP A 453 3.17 -5.17 22.97
N LEU A 454 2.65 -4.62 21.89
CA LEU A 454 1.32 -3.99 21.88
C LEU A 454 0.17 -4.99 21.94
N ALA A 455 0.42 -6.29 21.79
CA ALA A 455 -0.58 -7.31 22.07
C ALA A 455 -0.77 -7.54 23.57
N HIS A 456 0.20 -7.11 24.43
CA HIS A 456 0.05 -7.08 25.87
C HIS A 456 -1.00 -6.01 26.27
N PRO A 457 -2.10 -6.39 26.96
CA PRO A 457 -3.24 -5.47 27.20
C PRO A 457 -2.84 -4.18 27.93
N ASP A 458 -1.97 -4.27 28.93
CA ASP A 458 -1.58 -3.11 29.74
C ASP A 458 -0.61 -2.18 28.96
N ALA A 459 0.30 -2.74 28.17
CA ALA A 459 1.14 -1.96 27.25
C ALA A 459 0.30 -1.21 26.22
N PHE A 460 -0.67 -1.90 25.61
CA PHE A 460 -1.62 -1.27 24.69
C PHE A 460 -2.39 -0.12 25.34
N ALA A 461 -2.95 -0.35 26.52
CA ALA A 461 -3.74 0.65 27.24
C ALA A 461 -2.88 1.87 27.62
N HIS A 462 -1.63 1.63 28.05
CA HIS A 462 -0.68 2.68 28.40
C HIS A 462 -0.36 3.57 27.20
N ILE A 463 0.03 2.98 26.06
CA ILE A 463 0.38 3.74 24.85
C ILE A 463 -0.83 4.50 24.32
N LEU A 464 -1.99 3.86 24.25
CA LEU A 464 -3.23 4.50 23.79
C LEU A 464 -3.59 5.73 24.64
N GLU A 465 -3.44 5.63 25.98
CA GLU A 465 -3.76 6.74 26.89
C GLU A 465 -2.72 7.86 26.77
N ARG A 466 -1.42 7.54 26.73
CA ARG A 466 -0.35 8.53 26.57
C ARG A 466 -0.52 9.33 25.28
N MET A 467 -0.67 8.64 24.15
CA MET A 467 -0.89 9.31 22.88
C MET A 467 -2.16 10.16 22.89
N SER A 468 -3.28 9.62 23.42
CA SER A 468 -4.54 10.36 23.50
C SER A 468 -4.41 11.64 24.33
N THR A 469 -3.71 11.59 25.44
CA THR A 469 -3.48 12.76 26.32
C THR A 469 -2.72 13.87 25.58
N VAL A 470 -1.63 13.52 24.87
CA VAL A 470 -0.85 14.49 24.10
C VAL A 470 -1.66 15.05 22.92
N ILE A 471 -2.43 14.20 22.22
CA ILE A 471 -3.30 14.62 21.12
C ILE A 471 -4.33 15.66 21.58
N ASP A 472 -5.00 15.41 22.71
CA ASP A 472 -6.02 16.30 23.24
C ASP A 472 -5.43 17.60 23.78
N GLU A 473 -4.34 17.51 24.57
CA GLU A 473 -3.70 18.66 25.21
C GLU A 473 -3.21 19.68 24.18
N TYR A 474 -2.55 19.21 23.12
CA TYR A 474 -1.94 20.08 22.12
C TYR A 474 -2.77 20.22 20.84
N ARG A 475 -4.00 19.67 20.80
CA ARG A 475 -4.91 19.73 19.65
C ARG A 475 -4.27 19.26 18.35
N ILE A 476 -3.65 18.07 18.42
CA ILE A 476 -2.93 17.45 17.31
C ILE A 476 -3.93 17.05 16.22
N ASN A 477 -3.68 17.44 14.98
CA ASN A 477 -4.51 17.11 13.82
C ASN A 477 -3.92 15.97 12.98
N TYR A 478 -2.64 15.66 13.17
CA TYR A 478 -1.90 14.73 12.33
C TYR A 478 -0.80 14.04 13.11
N ILE A 479 -0.61 12.75 12.85
CA ILE A 479 0.49 11.95 13.37
C ILE A 479 1.33 11.43 12.23
N LYS A 480 2.67 11.60 12.31
CA LYS A 480 3.63 10.80 11.58
C LYS A 480 3.97 9.60 12.45
N TRP A 481 3.44 8.44 12.08
CA TRP A 481 3.65 7.17 12.78
C TRP A 481 4.81 6.43 12.18
N ASP A 482 5.90 6.29 12.92
CA ASP A 482 7.12 5.63 12.46
C ASP A 482 7.31 4.23 13.04
N HIS A 483 8.21 3.46 12.43
CA HIS A 483 8.56 2.09 12.80
C HIS A 483 9.96 1.74 12.26
N ASN A 484 11.00 1.96 13.04
CA ASN A 484 12.37 2.00 12.53
C ASN A 484 13.17 0.70 12.68
N ARG A 485 12.58 -0.40 13.17
CA ARG A 485 13.28 -1.68 13.24
C ARG A 485 12.39 -2.86 12.84
N PRO A 486 12.96 -3.93 12.24
CA PRO A 486 12.25 -5.20 12.04
C PRO A 486 11.90 -5.89 13.37
N LEU A 487 10.82 -6.65 13.38
CA LEU A 487 10.46 -7.56 14.47
C LEU A 487 11.23 -8.87 14.30
N VAL A 488 12.38 -8.96 14.93
CA VAL A 488 13.14 -10.21 15.05
C VAL A 488 13.10 -10.65 16.50
N ASP A 489 13.06 -11.96 16.74
CA ASP A 489 12.95 -12.55 18.08
C ASP A 489 11.73 -12.04 18.87
N ALA A 490 10.61 -11.83 18.17
CA ALA A 490 9.37 -11.27 18.73
C ALA A 490 8.55 -12.36 19.44
N GLY A 491 8.89 -12.66 20.68
CA GLY A 491 8.17 -13.59 21.54
C GLY A 491 7.49 -12.88 22.71
N HIS A 492 6.21 -13.22 22.96
CA HIS A 492 5.42 -12.71 24.10
C HIS A 492 5.97 -13.20 25.43
N GLN A 493 6.34 -12.32 26.36
CA GLN A 493 6.72 -12.71 27.70
C GLN A 493 5.49 -13.09 28.55
N PRO A 494 5.58 -14.04 29.50
CA PRO A 494 6.74 -14.89 29.80
C PRO A 494 6.77 -16.23 29.02
N THR A 495 5.92 -16.41 28.03
CA THR A 495 5.78 -17.69 27.31
C THR A 495 6.78 -17.84 26.18
N PHE A 496 7.28 -16.73 25.66
CA PHE A 496 8.13 -16.63 24.47
C PHE A 496 7.47 -17.20 23.20
N ALA A 497 6.15 -17.31 23.21
CA ALA A 497 5.39 -17.69 21.99
C ALA A 497 5.55 -16.59 20.93
N PRO A 498 5.68 -16.95 19.64
CA PRO A 498 5.80 -15.98 18.56
C PRO A 498 4.58 -15.04 18.52
N GLY A 499 4.82 -13.75 18.29
CA GLY A 499 3.80 -12.71 18.44
C GLY A 499 3.72 -11.71 17.28
N VAL A 500 4.24 -12.02 16.10
CA VAL A 500 4.21 -11.08 14.96
C VAL A 500 2.78 -10.85 14.46
N HIS A 501 1.97 -11.92 14.40
CA HIS A 501 0.55 -11.84 14.05
C HIS A 501 -0.21 -10.91 15.00
N ASP A 502 -0.10 -11.18 16.30
CA ASP A 502 -0.83 -10.44 17.33
C ASP A 502 -0.37 -8.98 17.42
N GLN A 503 0.93 -8.71 17.23
CA GLN A 503 1.47 -7.36 17.14
C GLN A 503 0.86 -6.60 15.96
N THR A 504 0.78 -7.21 14.79
CA THR A 504 0.20 -6.57 13.60
C THR A 504 -1.26 -6.17 13.83
N LEU A 505 -2.05 -7.08 14.41
CA LEU A 505 -3.45 -6.80 14.77
C LEU A 505 -3.56 -5.73 15.87
N ALA A 506 -2.65 -5.73 16.84
CA ALA A 506 -2.63 -4.74 17.90
C ALA A 506 -2.34 -3.33 17.35
N VAL A 507 -1.44 -3.20 16.40
CA VAL A 507 -1.15 -1.93 15.71
C VAL A 507 -2.41 -1.41 14.98
N TYR A 508 -3.08 -2.26 14.18
CA TYR A 508 -4.32 -1.87 13.51
C TYR A 508 -5.38 -1.39 14.52
N ARG A 509 -5.54 -2.12 15.62
CA ARG A 509 -6.46 -1.75 16.70
C ARG A 509 -6.08 -0.42 17.35
N LEU A 510 -4.78 -0.16 17.57
CA LEU A 510 -4.31 1.07 18.19
C LEU A 510 -4.60 2.29 17.30
N VAL A 511 -4.30 2.20 15.99
CA VAL A 511 -4.64 3.24 15.02
C VAL A 511 -6.16 3.47 14.96
N TYR A 512 -6.94 2.40 14.91
CA TYR A 512 -8.40 2.48 14.92
C TYR A 512 -8.93 3.19 16.17
N GLU A 513 -8.47 2.82 17.38
CA GLU A 513 -8.90 3.41 18.64
C GLU A 513 -8.50 4.89 18.75
N LEU A 514 -7.33 5.28 18.30
CA LEU A 514 -6.91 6.69 18.25
C LEU A 514 -7.83 7.50 17.33
N LYS A 515 -8.09 7.04 16.11
CA LYS A 515 -9.01 7.75 15.19
C LYS A 515 -10.45 7.77 15.69
N ARG A 516 -10.89 6.75 16.41
CA ARG A 516 -12.22 6.71 17.05
C ARG A 516 -12.34 7.72 18.20
N ARG A 517 -11.27 7.86 19.02
CA ARG A 517 -11.22 8.83 20.14
C ARG A 517 -11.06 10.26 19.63
N HIS A 518 -10.31 10.47 18.57
CA HIS A 518 -9.97 11.77 18.00
C HIS A 518 -10.48 11.90 16.57
N PRO A 519 -11.80 12.13 16.37
CA PRO A 519 -12.37 12.27 15.03
C PRO A 519 -11.71 13.40 14.23
N GLY A 520 -11.27 13.11 13.01
CA GLY A 520 -10.54 14.06 12.14
C GLY A 520 -9.03 13.99 12.27
N LEU A 521 -8.49 13.16 13.17
CA LEU A 521 -7.06 12.86 13.21
C LEU A 521 -6.63 12.12 11.93
N GLU A 522 -5.64 12.65 11.25
CA GLU A 522 -4.97 11.96 10.13
C GLU A 522 -3.69 11.27 10.62
N ILE A 523 -3.43 10.07 10.11
CA ILE A 523 -2.23 9.29 10.45
C ILE A 523 -1.48 8.91 9.18
N GLU A 524 -0.18 9.26 9.13
CA GLU A 524 0.77 8.81 8.12
C GLU A 524 1.47 7.55 8.60
N SER A 525 1.53 6.51 7.76
CA SER A 525 2.40 5.37 7.97
C SER A 525 3.79 5.66 7.43
N CYS A 526 4.74 5.90 8.33
CA CYS A 526 6.18 5.84 8.09
C CYS A 526 6.71 4.51 8.64
N CYS A 527 7.77 3.99 8.07
CA CYS A 527 8.40 2.77 8.55
C CYS A 527 9.87 2.75 8.12
N GLY A 528 10.68 3.62 8.75
CA GLY A 528 12.00 3.94 8.25
C GLY A 528 11.90 4.31 6.76
N GLY A 529 11.09 5.30 6.44
CA GLY A 529 10.66 5.55 5.07
C GLY A 529 9.54 4.62 4.60
N GLY A 530 9.71 3.98 3.45
CA GLY A 530 8.70 3.18 2.77
C GLY A 530 8.70 1.69 3.13
N GLY A 531 9.09 1.30 4.35
CA GLY A 531 9.17 -0.11 4.75
C GLY A 531 7.83 -0.78 5.06
N ARG A 532 6.72 -0.02 5.17
CA ARG A 532 5.36 -0.54 5.40
C ARG A 532 4.37 0.16 4.46
N ILE A 533 4.40 -0.25 3.20
CA ILE A 533 3.47 0.20 2.16
C ILE A 533 2.67 -1.01 1.68
N ASP A 534 1.48 -1.17 2.25
CA ASP A 534 0.55 -2.25 1.94
C ASP A 534 -0.90 -1.79 2.18
N LEU A 535 -1.86 -2.54 1.64
CA LEU A 535 -3.28 -2.21 1.77
C LEU A 535 -3.86 -2.56 3.15
N GLY A 536 -3.17 -3.35 3.98
CA GLY A 536 -3.56 -3.60 5.37
C GLY A 536 -3.43 -2.32 6.20
N ILE A 537 -2.24 -1.69 6.22
CA ILE A 537 -2.07 -0.43 6.96
C ILE A 537 -2.91 0.69 6.35
N MET A 538 -3.14 0.68 5.03
CA MET A 538 -3.95 1.68 4.34
C MET A 538 -5.45 1.57 4.64
N ASP A 539 -5.92 0.52 5.28
CA ASP A 539 -7.28 0.48 5.84
C ASP A 539 -7.41 1.33 7.11
N HIS A 540 -6.30 1.70 7.70
CA HIS A 540 -6.22 2.45 8.96
C HIS A 540 -5.60 3.85 8.81
N CYS A 541 -4.59 4.01 7.94
CA CYS A 541 -3.85 5.26 7.75
C CYS A 541 -4.35 6.07 6.54
N ASP A 542 -4.01 7.37 6.51
CA ASP A 542 -4.51 8.34 5.54
C ASP A 542 -3.48 8.67 4.44
N ARG A 543 -2.22 8.32 4.64
CA ARG A 543 -1.13 8.39 3.66
C ARG A 543 0.07 7.54 4.10
N VAL A 544 1.02 7.35 3.20
CA VAL A 544 2.32 6.73 3.49
C VAL A 544 3.45 7.73 3.27
N TRP A 545 4.53 7.59 4.05
CA TRP A 545 5.82 8.18 3.71
C TRP A 545 6.52 7.26 2.71
N VAL A 546 6.80 7.78 1.51
CA VAL A 546 7.26 6.94 0.39
C VAL A 546 8.68 6.44 0.62
N SER A 547 9.57 7.27 1.15
CA SER A 547 10.97 6.97 1.44
C SER A 547 11.58 8.08 2.26
N ASP A 548 12.57 7.77 3.10
CA ASP A 548 13.40 8.78 3.77
C ASP A 548 14.35 9.50 2.81
N CYS A 549 14.62 8.94 1.64
CA CYS A 549 15.34 9.64 0.60
C CYS A 549 14.44 10.70 -0.05
N ILE A 550 14.79 11.98 0.10
CA ILE A 550 14.04 13.11 -0.48
C ILE A 550 14.67 13.59 -1.81
N ASP A 551 15.84 13.06 -2.17
CA ASP A 551 16.49 13.33 -3.46
C ASP A 551 15.51 13.19 -4.62
N ALA A 552 15.27 14.31 -5.34
CA ALA A 552 14.28 14.36 -6.40
C ALA A 552 14.58 13.41 -7.57
N HIS A 553 15.84 13.08 -7.83
CA HIS A 553 16.21 12.10 -8.85
C HIS A 553 15.77 10.68 -8.43
N GLU A 554 16.08 10.28 -7.20
CA GLU A 554 15.63 8.98 -6.66
C GLU A 554 14.09 8.92 -6.54
N ARG A 555 13.46 10.04 -6.15
CA ARG A 555 12.00 10.16 -6.02
C ARG A 555 11.25 10.00 -7.33
N GLN A 556 11.85 10.29 -8.51
CA GLN A 556 11.24 9.99 -9.80
C GLN A 556 10.86 8.49 -9.89
N ARG A 557 11.80 7.59 -9.51
CA ARG A 557 11.56 6.15 -9.50
C ARG A 557 10.69 5.71 -8.34
N LEU A 558 10.98 6.18 -7.12
CA LEU A 558 10.28 5.79 -5.90
C LEU A 558 8.77 6.07 -6.00
N GLN A 559 8.40 7.26 -6.49
CA GLN A 559 7.00 7.65 -6.67
C GLN A 559 6.33 6.85 -7.79
N ARG A 560 6.98 6.75 -8.96
CA ARG A 560 6.46 6.03 -10.13
C ARG A 560 6.06 4.57 -9.79
N TRP A 561 6.89 3.86 -9.02
CA TRP A 561 6.62 2.46 -8.68
C TRP A 561 5.78 2.28 -7.42
N THR A 562 5.70 3.29 -6.55
CA THR A 562 4.74 3.28 -5.44
C THR A 562 3.33 3.56 -5.95
N SER A 563 3.18 4.39 -6.97
CA SER A 563 1.87 4.70 -7.56
C SER A 563 1.19 3.47 -8.16
N LEU A 564 1.94 2.44 -8.57
CA LEU A 564 1.35 1.17 -9.02
C LEU A 564 0.35 0.57 -8.00
N LEU A 565 0.51 0.86 -6.71
CA LEU A 565 -0.38 0.41 -5.64
C LEU A 565 -1.24 1.54 -5.06
N LEU A 566 -0.68 2.75 -4.88
CA LEU A 566 -1.33 3.83 -4.14
C LEU A 566 -1.49 5.09 -5.00
N PRO A 567 -2.68 5.70 -5.04
CA PRO A 567 -2.89 6.94 -5.79
C PRO A 567 -2.09 8.11 -5.20
N PRO A 568 -1.77 9.13 -6.04
CA PRO A 568 -0.88 10.22 -5.65
C PRO A 568 -1.24 10.93 -4.35
N GLU A 569 -2.51 11.14 -4.06
CA GLU A 569 -3.00 11.80 -2.85
C GLU A 569 -2.67 11.06 -1.54
N LEU A 570 -2.26 9.80 -1.63
CA LEU A 570 -1.83 8.99 -0.47
C LEU A 570 -0.30 8.91 -0.33
N LEU A 571 0.45 9.53 -1.24
CA LEU A 571 1.91 9.50 -1.24
C LEU A 571 2.49 10.79 -0.65
N GLY A 572 3.18 10.71 0.48
CA GLY A 572 3.94 11.83 1.03
C GLY A 572 5.14 12.19 0.14
N THR A 573 5.16 13.42 -0.39
CA THR A 573 6.19 13.89 -1.32
C THR A 573 6.68 15.26 -0.88
N HIS A 574 7.93 15.35 -0.45
CA HIS A 574 8.49 16.59 0.10
C HIS A 574 9.60 17.18 -0.78
N VAL A 575 9.72 18.50 -0.71
CA VAL A 575 10.83 19.26 -1.27
C VAL A 575 11.91 19.35 -0.18
N GLY A 576 13.03 18.67 -0.38
CA GLY A 576 14.19 18.70 0.51
C GLY A 576 15.10 19.90 0.26
N ALA A 577 16.24 19.97 0.96
CA ALA A 577 17.27 20.98 0.81
C ALA A 577 17.92 20.97 -0.59
N ASN A 578 18.66 22.01 -0.93
CA ASN A 578 19.40 22.10 -2.20
C ASN A 578 20.41 20.97 -2.37
N GLN A 579 21.16 20.65 -1.31
CA GLN A 579 21.97 19.44 -1.18
C GLN A 579 21.17 18.42 -0.39
N ASP A 580 20.89 17.27 -1.01
CA ASP A 580 20.12 16.19 -0.38
C ASP A 580 20.94 15.53 0.73
N HIS A 581 20.29 15.29 1.87
CA HIS A 581 20.95 14.74 3.07
C HIS A 581 21.29 13.24 2.96
N THR A 582 20.63 12.51 2.03
CA THR A 582 20.87 11.07 1.82
C THR A 582 21.94 10.79 0.77
N THR A 583 21.94 11.59 -0.32
CA THR A 583 22.75 11.31 -1.51
C THR A 583 23.86 12.32 -1.75
N ASP A 584 23.89 13.43 -1.00
CA ASP A 584 24.75 14.60 -1.23
C ASP A 584 24.58 15.28 -2.60
N ARG A 585 23.58 14.87 -3.40
CA ARG A 585 23.31 15.44 -4.72
C ARG A 585 22.77 16.86 -4.58
N ILE A 586 23.27 17.75 -5.41
CA ILE A 586 22.79 19.15 -5.50
C ILE A 586 21.83 19.25 -6.67
N LEU A 587 20.58 19.59 -6.39
CA LEU A 587 19.50 19.67 -7.37
C LEU A 587 18.80 21.03 -7.36
N ASP A 588 18.42 21.46 -8.55
CA ASP A 588 17.68 22.72 -8.75
C ASP A 588 16.29 22.65 -8.08
N LEU A 589 15.81 23.79 -7.54
CA LEU A 589 14.53 23.89 -6.86
C LEU A 589 13.35 23.49 -7.77
N ASP A 590 13.36 23.88 -9.05
CA ASP A 590 12.27 23.54 -9.97
C ASP A 590 12.21 22.02 -10.23
N TYR A 591 13.37 21.32 -10.19
CA TYR A 591 13.38 19.84 -10.28
C TYR A 591 12.84 19.18 -9.00
N ARG A 592 13.27 19.68 -7.82
CA ARG A 592 12.80 19.17 -6.52
C ARG A 592 11.29 19.37 -6.36
N ALA A 593 10.81 20.60 -6.56
CA ALA A 593 9.40 20.95 -6.42
C ALA A 593 8.52 20.30 -7.49
N GLY A 594 8.98 20.28 -8.75
CA GLY A 594 8.26 19.65 -9.86
C GLY A 594 8.18 18.13 -9.74
N THR A 595 9.09 17.50 -8.97
CA THR A 595 9.00 16.09 -8.60
C THR A 595 8.02 15.88 -7.45
N ALA A 596 8.00 16.78 -6.47
CA ALA A 596 7.14 16.63 -5.30
C ALA A 596 5.66 16.98 -5.56
N ILE A 597 5.34 17.83 -6.56
CA ILE A 597 3.98 18.35 -6.79
C ILE A 597 2.92 17.27 -7.04
N TRP A 598 3.31 16.07 -7.43
CA TRP A 598 2.40 15.01 -7.86
C TRP A 598 1.66 14.32 -6.73
N GLY A 599 2.28 14.20 -5.55
CA GLY A 599 1.69 13.55 -4.40
C GLY A 599 1.09 14.54 -3.40
N HIS A 600 0.93 14.07 -2.15
CA HIS A 600 0.57 14.93 -1.02
C HIS A 600 1.79 15.80 -0.68
N PHE A 601 1.81 16.97 -1.29
CA PHE A 601 2.95 17.90 -1.35
C PHE A 601 3.37 18.39 0.02
N GLY A 602 4.68 18.44 0.26
CA GLY A 602 5.24 18.98 1.49
C GLY A 602 6.65 19.55 1.29
N ILE A 603 7.23 19.96 2.39
CA ILE A 603 8.56 20.54 2.50
C ILE A 603 9.26 19.89 3.70
N GLU A 604 10.52 19.56 3.53
CA GLU A 604 11.39 19.06 4.59
C GLU A 604 12.76 19.72 4.41
N TRP A 605 12.81 21.01 4.70
CA TRP A 605 13.93 21.89 4.46
C TRP A 605 13.95 23.00 5.51
N ASP A 606 15.14 23.37 6.03
CA ASP A 606 15.32 24.55 6.87
C ASP A 606 15.14 25.82 6.04
N LEU A 607 13.93 26.38 6.11
CA LEU A 607 13.58 27.59 5.36
C LEU A 607 14.36 28.84 5.81
N ALA A 608 15.03 28.81 6.98
CA ALA A 608 15.92 29.87 7.39
C ALA A 608 17.24 29.89 6.60
N ALA A 609 17.62 28.73 6.02
CA ALA A 609 18.76 28.59 5.13
C ALA A 609 18.45 28.95 3.66
N ALA A 610 17.17 29.11 3.30
CA ALA A 610 16.75 29.50 1.96
C ALA A 610 16.89 31.03 1.75
N ASP A 611 17.30 31.43 0.56
CA ASP A 611 17.29 32.84 0.20
C ASP A 611 15.89 33.34 -0.25
N ASP A 612 15.68 34.64 -0.36
CA ASP A 612 14.40 35.23 -0.74
C ASP A 612 13.93 34.77 -2.13
N ALA A 613 14.85 34.49 -3.05
CA ALA A 613 14.52 33.99 -4.39
C ALA A 613 14.02 32.56 -4.37
N ASP A 614 14.60 31.72 -3.56
CA ASP A 614 14.15 30.34 -3.34
C ASP A 614 12.78 30.30 -2.65
N LEU A 615 12.55 31.15 -1.63
CA LEU A 615 11.25 31.25 -0.96
C LEU A 615 10.15 31.72 -1.92
N GLU A 616 10.43 32.70 -2.79
CA GLU A 616 9.47 33.17 -3.80
C GLU A 616 9.16 32.05 -4.83
N ARG A 617 10.19 31.36 -5.31
CA ARG A 617 10.01 30.22 -6.23
C ARG A 617 9.21 29.07 -5.58
N LEU A 618 9.46 28.78 -4.30
CA LEU A 618 8.73 27.76 -3.58
C LEU A 618 7.24 28.16 -3.41
N ARG A 619 6.97 29.45 -3.16
CA ARG A 619 5.61 30.01 -3.12
C ARG A 619 4.88 29.82 -4.46
N GLU A 620 5.56 30.05 -5.61
CA GLU A 620 4.99 29.78 -6.94
C GLU A 620 4.59 28.30 -7.11
N TRP A 621 5.44 27.36 -6.67
CA TRP A 621 5.17 25.92 -6.74
C TRP A 621 4.03 25.50 -5.82
N ILE A 622 3.96 26.04 -4.60
CA ILE A 622 2.85 25.77 -3.66
C ILE A 622 1.53 26.29 -4.25
N ALA A 623 1.54 27.50 -4.83
CA ALA A 623 0.36 28.06 -5.47
C ALA A 623 -0.11 27.18 -6.64
N LEU A 624 0.81 26.71 -7.49
CA LEU A 624 0.50 25.80 -8.58
C LEU A 624 -0.06 24.47 -8.07
N HIS A 625 0.54 23.89 -7.00
CA HIS A 625 0.00 22.68 -6.39
C HIS A 625 -1.43 22.89 -5.91
N LYS A 626 -1.71 23.96 -5.21
CA LYS A 626 -3.07 24.28 -4.73
C LYS A 626 -4.07 24.48 -5.86
N GLU A 627 -3.65 25.05 -7.00
CA GLU A 627 -4.47 25.16 -8.22
C GLU A 627 -4.80 23.76 -8.80
N LEU A 628 -3.78 22.89 -8.88
CA LEU A 628 -3.86 21.65 -9.64
C LEU A 628 -4.19 20.40 -8.79
N ARG A 629 -4.08 20.47 -7.46
CA ARG A 629 -4.29 19.29 -6.59
C ARG A 629 -5.66 18.61 -6.79
N GLY A 630 -6.67 19.36 -7.26
CA GLY A 630 -7.97 18.79 -7.62
C GLY A 630 -7.86 17.79 -8.77
N VAL A 631 -7.08 18.07 -9.80
CA VAL A 631 -6.79 17.16 -10.91
C VAL A 631 -5.81 16.08 -10.48
N LEU A 632 -4.70 16.46 -9.84
CA LEU A 632 -3.62 15.56 -9.45
C LEU A 632 -4.10 14.45 -8.50
N HIS A 633 -5.02 14.75 -7.60
CA HIS A 633 -5.48 13.85 -6.54
C HIS A 633 -6.78 13.11 -6.87
N THR A 634 -7.40 13.38 -8.02
CA THR A 634 -8.63 12.69 -8.43
C THR A 634 -8.54 12.11 -9.84
N GLY A 635 -7.58 12.55 -10.64
CA GLY A 635 -7.42 12.13 -12.01
C GLY A 635 -6.85 10.71 -12.17
N THR A 636 -6.77 10.26 -13.41
CA THR A 636 -6.18 8.98 -13.78
C THR A 636 -4.69 9.17 -14.07
N VAL A 637 -3.83 8.42 -13.40
CA VAL A 637 -2.39 8.39 -13.66
C VAL A 637 -2.15 7.68 -14.99
N VAL A 638 -1.25 8.22 -15.80
CA VAL A 638 -0.87 7.65 -17.09
C VAL A 638 0.64 7.78 -17.31
N HIS A 639 1.22 6.80 -17.96
CA HIS A 639 2.64 6.76 -18.30
C HIS A 639 2.87 6.56 -19.79
N ASP A 640 4.03 6.92 -20.28
CA ASP A 640 4.49 6.44 -21.57
C ASP A 640 5.26 5.12 -21.43
N ASP A 641 5.40 4.40 -22.56
CA ASP A 641 6.36 3.31 -22.70
C ASP A 641 7.55 3.88 -23.51
N PRO A 642 8.58 4.45 -22.85
CA PRO A 642 9.58 5.27 -23.52
C PRO A 642 10.45 4.45 -24.46
N THR A 643 10.67 4.96 -25.66
CA THR A 643 11.68 4.43 -26.59
C THR A 643 13.09 4.91 -26.24
N ASN A 644 13.18 6.03 -25.53
CA ASN A 644 14.39 6.60 -24.97
C ASN A 644 14.36 6.45 -23.45
N PRO A 645 15.15 5.52 -22.85
CA PRO A 645 15.10 5.24 -21.42
C PRO A 645 15.53 6.42 -20.53
N ALA A 646 16.25 7.40 -21.09
CA ALA A 646 16.67 8.59 -20.36
C ALA A 646 15.55 9.60 -20.13
N ILE A 647 14.39 9.44 -20.80
CA ILE A 647 13.28 10.39 -20.74
C ILE A 647 12.03 9.65 -20.30
N TRP A 648 11.42 10.12 -19.23
CA TRP A 648 10.16 9.60 -18.74
C TRP A 648 9.06 10.66 -18.90
N VAL A 649 7.90 10.20 -19.38
CA VAL A 649 6.67 11.01 -19.39
C VAL A 649 5.66 10.29 -18.53
N GLU A 650 5.11 11.00 -17.56
CA GLU A 650 3.95 10.56 -16.80
C GLU A 650 3.00 11.73 -16.60
N GLY A 651 1.74 11.44 -16.40
CA GLY A 651 0.73 12.48 -16.29
C GLY A 651 -0.44 12.06 -15.42
N VAL A 652 -1.26 13.03 -15.08
CA VAL A 652 -2.57 12.85 -14.48
C VAL A 652 -3.60 13.52 -15.35
N VAL A 653 -4.60 12.77 -15.78
CA VAL A 653 -5.71 13.21 -16.63
C VAL A 653 -6.98 13.29 -15.79
N ALA A 654 -7.67 14.43 -15.82
CA ALA A 654 -8.94 14.61 -15.13
C ALA A 654 -9.95 13.53 -15.55
N GLN A 655 -10.86 13.12 -14.67
CA GLN A 655 -11.84 12.04 -14.94
C GLN A 655 -12.75 12.34 -16.15
N ASP A 656 -13.06 13.61 -16.41
CA ASP A 656 -13.83 14.06 -17.59
C ASP A 656 -12.96 14.35 -18.81
N GLN A 657 -11.66 14.09 -18.70
CA GLN A 657 -10.63 14.35 -19.71
C GLN A 657 -10.60 15.81 -20.22
N SER A 658 -11.06 16.76 -19.40
CA SER A 658 -11.04 18.20 -19.76
C SER A 658 -9.70 18.88 -19.53
N ASP A 659 -8.89 18.34 -18.61
CA ASP A 659 -7.59 18.89 -18.19
C ASP A 659 -6.62 17.76 -17.87
N ALA A 660 -5.36 17.97 -18.18
CA ALA A 660 -4.29 17.01 -17.86
C ALA A 660 -2.98 17.72 -17.62
N LEU A 661 -2.23 17.24 -16.64
CA LEU A 661 -0.86 17.65 -16.39
C LEU A 661 0.07 16.48 -16.66
N TYR A 662 1.12 16.73 -17.46
CA TYR A 662 2.18 15.76 -17.73
C TYR A 662 3.52 16.30 -17.22
N ARG A 663 4.39 15.42 -16.82
CA ARG A 663 5.79 15.69 -16.49
C ARG A 663 6.69 14.93 -17.48
N MET A 664 7.53 15.66 -18.19
CA MET A 664 8.67 15.09 -18.90
C MET A 664 9.91 15.27 -18.02
N SER A 665 10.51 14.18 -17.58
CA SER A 665 11.72 14.16 -16.76
C SER A 665 12.89 13.59 -17.56
N VAL A 666 14.07 14.23 -17.48
CA VAL A 666 15.32 13.69 -18.02
C VAL A 666 16.09 13.05 -16.86
N VAL A 667 16.03 11.72 -16.78
CA VAL A 667 16.55 10.94 -15.66
C VAL A 667 17.92 10.34 -15.89
N ASP A 668 18.43 10.42 -17.12
CA ASP A 668 19.77 9.95 -17.50
C ASP A 668 20.27 10.67 -18.74
N HIS A 669 21.52 10.43 -19.14
CA HIS A 669 22.08 10.90 -20.39
C HIS A 669 21.47 10.15 -21.58
N SER A 670 20.92 10.88 -22.52
CA SER A 670 20.33 10.34 -23.73
C SER A 670 21.39 10.09 -24.81
N ASP A 671 21.33 8.94 -25.46
CA ASP A 671 22.15 8.61 -26.63
C ASP A 671 21.71 9.37 -27.91
N THR A 672 20.55 10.04 -27.83
CA THR A 672 19.99 10.80 -28.97
C THR A 672 19.83 12.27 -28.63
N TRP A 673 20.16 13.14 -29.59
CA TRP A 673 20.00 14.57 -29.53
C TRP A 673 19.59 15.15 -30.89
N PRO A 674 18.47 15.89 -30.99
CA PRO A 674 17.45 16.15 -29.95
C PRO A 674 16.73 14.91 -29.49
N PHE A 675 16.00 14.96 -28.36
CA PHE A 675 15.33 13.81 -27.72
C PHE A 675 14.25 13.12 -28.57
N GLY A 676 13.82 13.73 -29.67
CA GLY A 676 12.76 13.20 -30.51
C GLY A 676 11.38 13.68 -30.09
N ARG A 677 10.42 12.77 -30.08
CA ARG A 677 9.02 13.07 -29.72
C ARG A 677 8.66 12.39 -28.42
N ILE A 678 7.78 13.05 -27.68
CA ILE A 678 7.09 12.50 -26.51
C ILE A 678 5.58 12.40 -26.79
N THR A 679 4.95 11.40 -26.25
CA THR A 679 3.49 11.19 -26.35
C THR A 679 2.81 11.64 -25.05
N LEU A 680 1.56 12.11 -25.18
CA LEU A 680 0.71 12.51 -24.07
C LEU A 680 -0.55 11.63 -24.07
N PRO A 681 -0.52 10.50 -23.35
CA PRO A 681 -1.60 9.52 -23.36
C PRO A 681 -2.79 9.90 -22.46
N GLY A 682 -3.89 9.14 -22.59
CA GLY A 682 -5.06 9.21 -21.68
C GLY A 682 -6.11 10.23 -22.05
N LEU A 683 -5.87 11.07 -23.06
CA LEU A 683 -6.81 12.09 -23.52
C LEU A 683 -7.90 11.51 -24.45
N GLU A 684 -9.07 12.15 -24.49
CA GLU A 684 -10.17 11.77 -25.38
C GLU A 684 -9.73 11.87 -26.86
N PRO A 685 -9.76 10.78 -27.63
CA PRO A 685 -9.13 10.73 -28.95
C PRO A 685 -9.57 11.83 -29.94
N ASP A 686 -10.85 12.11 -30.00
CA ASP A 686 -11.44 13.04 -30.97
C ASP A 686 -11.52 14.50 -30.48
N ARG A 687 -11.26 14.74 -29.20
CA ARG A 687 -11.31 16.07 -28.59
C ARG A 687 -10.03 16.84 -28.88
N LEU A 688 -10.19 18.14 -29.19
CA LEU A 688 -9.07 19.07 -29.39
C LEU A 688 -8.56 19.61 -28.06
N TYR A 689 -7.25 19.61 -27.88
CA TYR A 689 -6.58 20.08 -26.68
C TYR A 689 -5.57 21.17 -27.01
N ARG A 690 -5.57 22.23 -26.19
CA ARG A 690 -4.51 23.24 -26.16
C ARG A 690 -3.40 22.74 -25.25
N VAL A 691 -2.23 22.50 -25.85
CA VAL A 691 -1.02 22.03 -25.14
C VAL A 691 -0.05 23.18 -24.94
N ARG A 692 0.40 23.38 -23.70
CA ARG A 692 1.35 24.42 -23.30
C ARG A 692 2.32 23.92 -22.24
N VAL A 693 3.48 24.55 -22.14
CA VAL A 693 4.34 24.40 -20.96
C VAL A 693 3.67 25.06 -19.76
N GLN A 694 3.61 24.33 -18.64
CA GLN A 694 3.07 24.84 -17.38
C GLN A 694 4.16 25.58 -16.60
N GLN A 695 3.87 26.85 -16.23
CA GLN A 695 4.72 27.60 -15.31
C GLN A 695 4.70 26.96 -13.92
N PRO A 696 5.82 27.04 -13.14
CA PRO A 696 7.08 27.73 -13.44
C PRO A 696 8.15 26.86 -14.14
N SER A 697 7.85 25.64 -14.55
CA SER A 697 8.82 24.65 -15.06
C SER A 697 9.53 25.05 -16.38
N GLN A 698 9.04 26.04 -17.10
CA GLN A 698 9.67 26.52 -18.34
C GLN A 698 11.12 26.97 -18.17
N ARG A 699 11.53 27.35 -16.94
CA ARG A 699 12.92 27.76 -16.64
C ARG A 699 13.94 26.67 -16.95
N SER A 700 13.49 25.40 -16.93
CA SER A 700 14.32 24.24 -17.26
C SER A 700 14.61 24.05 -18.74
N ILE A 701 13.90 24.76 -19.64
CA ILE A 701 14.00 24.58 -21.09
C ILE A 701 15.18 25.39 -21.66
N ASN A 702 15.98 24.78 -22.53
CA ASN A 702 17.02 25.48 -23.26
C ASN A 702 16.38 26.45 -24.30
N PRO A 703 16.46 27.77 -24.11
CA PRO A 703 15.75 28.70 -24.97
C PRO A 703 16.29 28.78 -26.40
N LYS A 704 17.55 28.33 -26.62
CA LYS A 704 18.17 28.33 -27.96
C LYS A 704 17.73 27.17 -28.83
N ALA A 705 17.10 26.16 -28.24
CA ALA A 705 16.68 24.95 -28.93
C ALA A 705 15.22 24.55 -28.56
N ALA A 706 14.42 25.56 -28.17
CA ALA A 706 13.02 25.34 -27.81
C ALA A 706 12.20 24.95 -29.06
N PRO A 707 11.43 23.86 -29.04
CA PRO A 707 10.46 23.56 -30.09
C PRO A 707 9.46 24.69 -30.31
N GLY A 708 9.01 24.87 -31.55
CA GLY A 708 8.14 26.01 -31.91
C GLY A 708 6.82 26.09 -31.15
N TRP A 709 6.28 24.98 -30.70
CA TRP A 709 5.04 24.94 -29.92
C TRP A 709 5.16 25.52 -28.50
N ILE A 710 6.39 25.71 -27.98
CA ILE A 710 6.59 26.21 -26.60
C ILE A 710 6.18 27.66 -26.44
N ALA A 711 6.39 28.48 -27.47
CA ALA A 711 6.09 29.94 -27.41
C ALA A 711 4.57 30.22 -27.30
N ASP A 712 3.78 29.60 -28.19
CA ASP A 712 2.35 29.93 -28.36
C ASP A 712 1.43 28.78 -27.97
N GLY A 713 1.98 27.60 -27.66
CA GLY A 713 1.25 26.36 -27.52
C GLY A 713 0.85 25.73 -28.87
N VAL A 714 0.17 24.62 -28.84
CA VAL A 714 -0.34 23.94 -30.04
C VAL A 714 -1.70 23.32 -29.72
N GLU A 715 -2.56 23.24 -30.74
CA GLU A 715 -3.85 22.56 -30.63
C GLU A 715 -3.81 21.26 -31.44
N LEU A 716 -4.01 20.14 -30.75
CA LEU A 716 -3.96 18.80 -31.33
C LEU A 716 -5.08 17.94 -30.73
N THR A 717 -5.56 16.94 -31.48
CA THR A 717 -6.50 15.96 -30.95
C THR A 717 -5.80 15.02 -29.97
N GLY A 718 -6.55 14.42 -29.03
CA GLY A 718 -6.03 13.42 -28.11
C GLY A 718 -5.36 12.25 -28.83
N ALA A 719 -5.94 11.79 -29.96
CA ALA A 719 -5.35 10.75 -30.80
C ALA A 719 -3.98 11.18 -31.38
N ALA A 720 -3.86 12.42 -31.86
CA ALA A 720 -2.58 12.93 -32.38
C ALA A 720 -1.53 13.02 -31.25
N LEU A 721 -1.91 13.46 -30.06
CA LEU A 721 -1.04 13.54 -28.89
C LEU A 721 -0.56 12.16 -28.40
N ALA A 722 -1.43 11.16 -28.44
CA ALA A 722 -1.11 9.81 -28.01
C ALA A 722 -0.30 8.99 -29.03
N GLN A 723 -0.50 9.21 -30.36
CA GLN A 723 0.09 8.37 -31.41
C GLN A 723 1.26 9.05 -32.14
N VAL A 724 1.18 10.37 -32.38
CA VAL A 724 2.22 11.13 -33.09
C VAL A 724 3.13 11.84 -32.10
N GLY A 725 2.57 12.38 -31.03
CA GLY A 725 3.25 13.14 -30.00
C GLY A 725 3.65 14.55 -30.46
N ILE A 726 4.45 15.19 -29.61
CA ILE A 726 5.04 16.52 -29.83
C ILE A 726 6.55 16.45 -29.71
N ALA A 727 7.27 17.42 -30.30
CA ALA A 727 8.71 17.51 -30.12
C ALA A 727 9.04 17.75 -28.64
N ALA A 728 9.93 16.91 -28.09
CA ALA A 728 10.33 17.01 -26.69
C ALA A 728 11.02 18.34 -26.40
N PRO A 729 10.68 19.06 -25.32
CA PRO A 729 11.48 20.18 -24.83
C PRO A 729 12.92 19.75 -24.55
N LEU A 730 13.90 20.54 -24.97
CA LEU A 730 15.31 20.24 -24.71
C LEU A 730 15.72 20.82 -23.35
N THR A 731 16.22 19.94 -22.50
CA THR A 731 16.72 20.27 -21.16
C THR A 731 17.88 19.33 -20.80
N SER A 732 18.47 19.51 -19.62
CA SER A 732 19.57 18.67 -19.12
C SER A 732 19.05 17.52 -18.25
N VAL A 733 19.95 16.59 -17.91
CA VAL A 733 19.73 15.59 -16.87
C VAL A 733 19.38 16.30 -15.55
N ASP A 734 18.57 15.68 -14.72
CA ASP A 734 18.04 16.22 -13.48
C ASP A 734 17.26 17.52 -13.67
N ARG A 735 16.46 17.53 -14.74
CA ARG A 735 15.49 18.59 -15.06
C ARG A 735 14.17 17.96 -15.47
N LEU A 736 13.11 18.73 -15.30
CA LEU A 736 11.78 18.34 -15.77
C LEU A 736 11.07 19.54 -16.40
N VAL A 737 10.08 19.22 -17.21
CA VAL A 737 9.17 20.20 -17.82
C VAL A 737 7.74 19.71 -17.61
N LEU A 738 6.90 20.56 -17.03
CA LEU A 738 5.48 20.32 -16.92
C LEU A 738 4.76 20.77 -18.18
N ILE A 739 3.87 19.94 -18.70
CA ILE A 739 3.09 20.16 -19.90
C ILE A 739 1.62 20.00 -19.55
N ARG A 740 0.83 21.06 -19.74
CA ARG A 740 -0.62 21.03 -19.51
C ARG A 740 -1.37 20.92 -20.83
N ALA A 741 -2.34 20.02 -20.88
CA ALA A 741 -3.26 19.85 -22.00
C ALA A 741 -4.68 20.15 -21.52
N THR A 742 -5.31 21.23 -22.04
CA THR A 742 -6.66 21.63 -21.68
C THR A 742 -7.58 21.52 -22.89
N ALA A 743 -8.76 20.94 -22.71
CA ALA A 743 -9.77 20.82 -23.77
C ALA A 743 -10.14 22.20 -24.32
N VAL A 744 -10.16 22.33 -25.64
CA VAL A 744 -10.64 23.55 -26.30
C VAL A 744 -12.16 23.53 -26.25
N SER A 745 -12.76 24.61 -25.73
CA SER A 745 -14.21 24.78 -25.74
C SER A 745 -14.70 24.84 -27.18
N SER A 746 -15.66 23.98 -27.53
CA SER A 746 -16.32 23.97 -28.85
C SER A 746 -17.16 25.21 -29.09
#